data_6f8a268d47160d90ba35c303d49c07b6
#
_entry.id   6f8a268d47160d90ba35c303d49c07b6
#
_cell.length_a   1.000
_cell.length_b   1.000
_cell.length_c   1.000
_cell.angle_alpha   90.00
_cell.angle_beta   90.00
_cell.angle_gamma   90.00
#
_symmetry.space_group_name_H-M   'P 1'
#
loop_
_entity.id
_entity.type
_entity.pdbx_description
1 polymer ?
#
loop_
_entity_poly.entity_id
_entity_poly.type
_entity_poly.pdbx_seq_one_letter_code
_entity_poly.pdbx_strand_id
1 'polypeptide(L)'
;VRGLVALGEGRGQRSGAIPMLIGITTHRNSETNRQFLQEEANMTERDAVSMATKAATPTKEGASQAGINVKRFFTKPGIHPLDEIEWESRTASIQNEKGLVIFEQRNVEVPSDWSQTATNIVASKYFHGKLGTPERESSVRQLISRVADTIAQWGVEGSYFRTEEDAKNFHDELVHLLVRQKASFNSPVWFNCGLWHKYHRNSQGSGWYWDAATGGVKKETEAYRHPQCSACFINSVQDNLDSILTLAKTEGMLFKWGSGTGTNLSPLRSSVEPLSGGGVASGPLSFMKGYDAFAGVIKSGGKTRRAAKMVILNIDHPDIVEFIGCKAKEERKAWTLVDAGYDSAIDGEAYSSIFFQNANNSVRVTDEFMKAVVEDKEWTTRQISTGEPAKTYRARDLMTKIAEAAWQCGDPGVQFHTTINKWHTSKATAPINASNPCSEYMFLDDSACNLSSLNLMKFLAPDGKFDPEAFRQAVDVMITAQDIIVDNASYPREKIAINSHDFRPLGLGFANLGALLMASGLPYDSDAGRDFAAAITALMHGEAYLQSSRMAAELGPCAGYPLNRDPFLGVIAMHRQALGKINPHKVPENLLESAKKLWDDCLASGMKYGYRNAQVTVLAPTGTIGFMMDCDTTGIEPDLALVKYKKLVGGGLIKIVNNMVPTALLKLGYTPPQAADIVNYIDQHGTIEGAPGLKPEHLAVFDCSLKPANGKRSIHYMGHVRMMAVVQPFLSGAISKTVNMPEEATPEEIANVYTEGWRLGLKSIAIYRDGSKRSQPLNTSDAKPQVQDPVPHAGRIQDSGDRRHEAEGAQEKTASPEPPAPGPAPVASTPKPYRHKLPDERRAITHKFSVGAHEGYLTVGLYEGGQPGEIFITMAKEGSTVSGLMDSFATAVSLALQYGVPLKVLCDKFSHMRFEPSGWTNNPKIHYAKSIMDYIFRWMACKFLPKDAQPQEDASVASLNGTEVEKAAGLATQFTQAAGGIAGAEMGQPGLAGV
;
A
#
# COMPACT_ATOMS: atom_id res chain seq x y z
N VAL A 1 12.03 56.17 6.76
CA VAL A 1 12.00 57.61 6.43
C VAL A 1 11.43 57.71 4.99
N ARG A 2 10.16 58.04 4.87
CA ARG A 2 9.47 59.09 4.12
C ARG A 2 10.17 59.50 2.81
N GLY A 3 9.50 59.66 1.68
CA GLY A 3 8.16 60.12 1.28
C GLY A 3 8.05 60.10 -0.23
N LEU A 4 6.86 59.95 -0.71
CA LEU A 4 5.92 60.96 -1.25
C LEU A 4 6.45 61.69 -2.49
N VAL A 5 5.77 61.69 -3.59
CA VAL A 5 4.65 62.45 -4.20
C VAL A 5 4.76 62.26 -5.72
N ALA A 6 3.85 61.79 -6.47
CA ALA A 6 2.52 62.21 -6.95
C ALA A 6 2.55 62.95 -8.31
N LEU A 7 1.55 62.59 -9.15
CA LEU A 7 0.82 63.37 -10.16
C LEU A 7 1.40 63.58 -11.56
N GLY A 8 0.55 63.30 -12.54
CA GLY A 8 0.60 63.88 -13.87
C GLY A 8 -0.31 63.16 -14.86
N GLU A 9 -1.53 63.63 -14.96
CA GLU A 9 -2.54 63.32 -15.99
C GLU A 9 -2.10 63.78 -17.38
N GLY A 10 -2.64 63.12 -18.42
CA GLY A 10 -2.53 63.67 -19.81
C GLY A 10 -3.21 62.78 -20.84
N ARG A 11 -4.41 63.15 -21.19
CA ARG A 11 -5.35 62.72 -22.23
C ARG A 11 -4.77 62.80 -23.67
N GLY A 12 -5.33 61.97 -24.57
CA GLY A 12 -5.49 62.35 -25.97
C GLY A 12 -5.45 61.16 -26.96
N GLN A 13 -6.47 60.59 -27.29
CA GLN A 13 -7.39 60.55 -28.45
C GLN A 13 -6.79 60.12 -29.83
N ARG A 14 -7.47 59.09 -30.37
CA ARG A 14 -7.94 58.83 -31.75
C ARG A 14 -6.90 58.43 -32.81
N SER A 15 -7.09 57.43 -33.54
CA SER A 15 -7.98 56.90 -34.58
C SER A 15 -7.10 56.00 -35.47
N GLY A 16 -7.46 54.95 -36.07
CA GLY A 16 -8.59 54.52 -36.84
C GLY A 16 -8.12 53.52 -37.85
N ALA A 17 -9.05 52.70 -38.27
CA ALA A 17 -9.09 51.97 -39.55
C ALA A 17 -8.57 50.54 -39.66
N ILE A 18 -9.49 49.65 -39.78
CA ILE A 18 -9.60 48.36 -40.47
C ILE A 18 -9.62 48.66 -42.00
N PRO A 19 -9.39 47.79 -42.99
CA PRO A 19 -9.60 46.35 -43.04
C PRO A 19 -8.64 45.59 -43.99
N MET A 20 -8.67 44.29 -44.05
CA MET A 20 -9.20 43.43 -45.15
C MET A 20 -8.79 41.97 -45.07
N LEU A 21 -9.74 41.13 -45.30
CA LEU A 21 -9.72 39.70 -45.62
C LEU A 21 -8.72 39.32 -46.71
N ILE A 22 -8.14 38.13 -46.63
CA ILE A 22 -8.14 37.16 -47.74
C ILE A 22 -8.09 35.75 -47.09
N GLY A 23 -9.13 34.93 -47.36
CA GLY A 23 -9.19 33.53 -47.09
C GLY A 23 -8.48 32.73 -48.16
N ILE A 24 -7.78 31.68 -47.76
CA ILE A 24 -7.48 30.54 -48.64
C ILE A 24 -7.58 29.26 -47.79
N THR A 25 -8.51 28.44 -48.16
CA THR A 25 -8.67 27.01 -47.83
C THR A 25 -7.49 26.21 -48.40
N THR A 26 -6.88 25.37 -47.58
CA THR A 26 -6.38 24.07 -48.03
C THR A 26 -6.29 23.05 -46.90
N HIS A 27 -7.02 21.98 -47.05
CA HIS A 27 -6.86 20.69 -46.39
C HIS A 27 -5.49 20.06 -46.77
N ARG A 28 -4.86 19.46 -45.81
CA ARG A 28 -3.92 18.34 -45.72
C ARG A 28 -2.67 18.64 -44.91
N ASN A 29 -2.40 17.72 -44.01
CA ASN A 29 -1.15 17.43 -43.27
C ASN A 29 -1.24 17.66 -41.76
N SER A 30 -2.10 16.87 -41.09
CA SER A 30 -2.10 16.76 -39.62
C SER A 30 -1.25 15.61 -39.06
N GLU A 31 -0.78 14.67 -39.91
CA GLU A 31 0.03 13.53 -39.41
C GLU A 31 1.54 13.78 -39.42
N THR A 32 2.03 14.50 -40.42
CA THR A 32 3.50 14.79 -40.54
C THR A 32 3.97 15.79 -39.49
N ASN A 33 3.14 16.75 -39.09
CA ASN A 33 3.51 17.68 -38.03
C ASN A 33 3.47 17.07 -36.61
N ARG A 34 2.68 16.00 -36.38
CA ARG A 34 2.73 15.29 -35.09
C ARG A 34 3.97 14.41 -34.95
N GLN A 35 4.45 13.82 -36.02
CA GLN A 35 5.71 13.06 -35.98
C GLN A 35 6.93 14.00 -35.84
N PHE A 36 6.94 15.15 -36.50
CA PHE A 36 8.05 16.12 -36.36
C PHE A 36 8.16 16.71 -34.94
N LEU A 37 7.05 17.06 -34.31
CA LEU A 37 7.02 17.55 -32.91
C LEU A 37 7.34 16.46 -31.88
N GLN A 38 7.09 15.20 -32.22
CA GLN A 38 7.41 14.07 -31.35
C GLN A 38 8.88 13.62 -31.49
N GLU A 39 9.47 13.83 -32.66
CA GLU A 39 10.92 13.63 -32.90
C GLU A 39 11.77 14.76 -32.30
N GLU A 40 11.34 16.03 -32.36
CA GLU A 40 12.02 17.15 -31.69
C GLU A 40 11.93 17.04 -30.17
N ALA A 41 10.82 16.61 -29.60
CA ALA A 41 10.69 16.38 -28.16
C ALA A 41 11.59 15.22 -27.68
N ASN A 42 11.73 14.17 -28.48
CA ASN A 42 12.60 13.03 -28.16
C ASN A 42 14.10 13.33 -28.39
N MET A 43 14.46 14.22 -29.33
CA MET A 43 15.85 14.63 -29.54
C MET A 43 16.33 15.57 -28.44
N THR A 44 15.52 16.50 -27.94
CA THR A 44 15.89 17.42 -26.87
C THR A 44 16.06 16.71 -25.51
N GLU A 45 15.30 15.64 -25.21
CA GLU A 45 15.53 14.85 -24.00
C GLU A 45 16.82 14.00 -24.06
N ARG A 46 17.14 13.41 -25.19
CA ARG A 46 18.37 12.60 -25.33
C ARG A 46 19.65 13.45 -25.36
N ASP A 47 19.64 14.62 -25.98
CA ASP A 47 20.80 15.50 -26.06
C ASP A 47 21.05 16.24 -24.73
N ALA A 48 20.02 16.59 -23.96
CA ALA A 48 20.16 17.16 -22.62
C ALA A 48 20.76 16.15 -21.61
N VAL A 49 20.38 14.88 -21.69
CA VAL A 49 20.96 13.82 -20.86
C VAL A 49 22.40 13.50 -21.29
N SER A 50 22.73 13.54 -22.58
CA SER A 50 24.09 13.30 -23.11
C SER A 50 25.06 14.45 -22.83
N MET A 51 24.58 15.70 -22.72
CA MET A 51 25.44 16.84 -22.36
C MET A 51 25.68 16.92 -20.84
N ALA A 52 24.74 16.47 -19.99
CA ALA A 52 24.95 16.43 -18.55
C ALA A 52 25.98 15.37 -18.11
N THR A 53 26.14 14.29 -18.89
CA THR A 53 27.11 13.23 -18.61
C THR A 53 28.55 13.57 -19.09
N LYS A 54 28.75 14.68 -19.78
CA LYS A 54 30.12 15.12 -20.28
C LYS A 54 30.73 16.28 -19.50
N ALA A 55 30.10 16.77 -18.46
CA ALA A 55 30.68 17.84 -17.63
C ALA A 55 31.30 17.25 -16.36
N ALA A 56 32.61 17.31 -16.33
CA ALA A 56 33.53 17.13 -15.20
C ALA A 56 33.86 15.69 -14.79
N THR A 57 34.78 15.10 -15.54
CA THR A 57 35.78 14.24 -14.94
C THR A 57 36.89 15.16 -14.39
N PRO A 58 37.14 15.26 -13.08
CA PRO A 58 38.29 15.98 -12.59
C PRO A 58 39.55 15.17 -12.91
N THR A 59 40.51 15.80 -13.51
CA THR A 59 41.85 15.27 -13.69
C THR A 59 42.47 14.99 -12.33
N LYS A 60 42.90 13.73 -12.12
CA LYS A 60 43.62 13.28 -10.92
C LYS A 60 45.01 13.89 -10.88
N GLU A 61 45.21 14.93 -10.07
CA GLU A 61 46.50 15.26 -9.46
C GLU A 61 46.20 15.73 -8.02
N GLY A 62 46.62 14.94 -7.01
CA GLY A 62 46.49 15.27 -5.59
C GLY A 62 45.26 14.76 -4.89
N ALA A 63 44.74 13.55 -5.18
CA ALA A 63 43.55 13.02 -4.61
C ALA A 63 43.73 12.66 -3.12
N SER A 64 43.15 13.44 -2.20
CA SER A 64 42.63 12.86 -0.95
C SER A 64 41.64 11.76 -1.32
N GLN A 65 41.74 10.58 -0.66
CA GLN A 65 40.79 9.49 -0.92
C GLN A 65 39.35 10.01 -0.81
N ALA A 66 38.55 9.88 -1.88
CA ALA A 66 37.14 10.22 -1.88
C ALA A 66 36.37 9.28 -0.93
N GLY A 67 35.28 9.73 -0.33
CA GLY A 67 34.48 8.95 0.57
C GLY A 67 34.24 9.64 1.92
N ILE A 68 33.18 9.25 2.61
CA ILE A 68 32.80 9.81 3.90
C ILE A 68 33.69 9.29 5.03
N ASN A 69 33.91 10.12 6.03
CA ASN A 69 34.53 9.73 7.30
C ASN A 69 33.44 9.31 8.28
N VAL A 70 33.56 8.12 8.86
CA VAL A 70 32.61 7.59 9.86
C VAL A 70 33.30 7.50 11.21
N LYS A 71 32.83 8.31 12.17
CA LYS A 71 33.32 8.30 13.54
C LYS A 71 32.57 7.26 14.36
N ARG A 72 33.31 6.55 15.25
CA ARG A 72 32.66 5.73 16.28
C ARG A 72 31.95 6.60 17.31
N PHE A 73 30.75 6.23 17.67
CA PHE A 73 29.97 6.87 18.71
C PHE A 73 29.44 5.87 19.74
N PHE A 74 28.78 4.82 19.27
CA PHE A 74 28.16 3.79 20.10
C PHE A 74 29.12 2.65 20.41
N THR A 75 30.15 2.42 19.61
CA THR A 75 31.01 1.25 19.64
C THR A 75 32.45 1.59 20.02
N LYS A 76 33.20 0.58 20.47
CA LYS A 76 34.63 0.73 20.88
C LYS A 76 35.54 0.09 19.86
N PRO A 77 36.71 0.68 19.60
CA PRO A 77 37.73 0.04 18.74
C PRO A 77 38.14 -1.35 19.26
N GLY A 78 38.21 -2.33 18.35
CA GLY A 78 38.67 -3.67 18.65
C GLY A 78 37.69 -4.60 19.36
N ILE A 79 36.45 -4.11 19.67
CA ILE A 79 35.40 -4.93 20.28
C ILE A 79 34.26 -5.03 19.28
N HIS A 80 33.86 -6.24 18.89
CA HIS A 80 32.72 -6.44 18.03
C HIS A 80 31.40 -6.19 18.81
N PRO A 81 30.45 -5.41 18.29
CA PRO A 81 29.22 -5.05 19.03
C PRO A 81 28.39 -6.23 19.52
N LEU A 82 28.42 -7.37 18.81
CA LEU A 82 27.70 -8.58 19.22
C LEU A 82 28.39 -9.31 20.40
N ASP A 83 29.68 -9.01 20.71
CA ASP A 83 30.38 -9.56 21.84
C ASP A 83 30.10 -8.79 23.16
N GLU A 84 29.55 -7.58 23.06
CA GLU A 84 29.07 -6.81 24.20
C GLU A 84 27.64 -7.19 24.63
N ILE A 85 27.01 -8.17 23.95
CA ILE A 85 25.63 -8.61 24.19
C ILE A 85 25.65 -9.90 25.05
N GLU A 86 24.81 -9.94 26.05
CA GLU A 86 24.46 -11.17 26.74
C GLU A 86 23.41 -11.92 25.95
N TRP A 87 23.70 -13.15 25.54
CA TRP A 87 22.84 -13.97 24.69
C TRP A 87 22.20 -15.09 25.50
N GLU A 88 20.92 -15.38 25.18
CA GLU A 88 20.22 -16.52 25.76
C GLU A 88 19.44 -17.29 24.70
N SER A 89 19.09 -18.54 25.03
CA SER A 89 18.31 -19.42 24.16
C SER A 89 16.85 -19.48 24.64
N ARG A 90 15.92 -19.16 23.75
CA ARG A 90 14.47 -19.16 24.03
C ARG A 90 13.69 -20.06 23.11
N THR A 91 12.46 -20.41 23.49
CA THR A 91 11.46 -20.98 22.58
C THR A 91 10.55 -19.87 22.08
N ALA A 92 10.53 -19.66 20.76
CA ALA A 92 9.56 -18.77 20.12
C ALA A 92 8.29 -19.55 19.78
N SER A 93 7.13 -19.08 20.25
CA SER A 93 5.84 -19.77 20.04
C SER A 93 4.72 -18.77 19.80
N ILE A 94 3.80 -19.12 18.87
CA ILE A 94 2.56 -18.38 18.61
C ILE A 94 1.40 -19.38 18.68
N GLN A 95 0.37 -19.03 19.45
CA GLN A 95 -0.84 -19.82 19.61
C GLN A 95 -2.03 -19.11 18.99
N ASN A 96 -3.03 -19.87 18.52
CA ASN A 96 -4.30 -19.31 18.08
C ASN A 96 -5.25 -19.06 19.28
N GLU A 97 -6.45 -18.50 19.03
CA GLU A 97 -7.48 -18.20 20.06
C GLU A 97 -7.95 -19.44 20.85
N LYS A 98 -7.73 -20.65 20.34
CA LYS A 98 -8.06 -21.91 20.97
C LYS A 98 -6.88 -22.52 21.73
N GLY A 99 -5.76 -21.78 21.88
CA GLY A 99 -4.54 -22.27 22.53
C GLY A 99 -3.70 -23.25 21.67
N LEU A 100 -4.10 -23.50 20.42
CA LEU A 100 -3.35 -24.39 19.53
C LEU A 100 -2.08 -23.67 19.03
N VAL A 101 -0.92 -24.30 19.19
CA VAL A 101 0.35 -23.77 18.68
C VAL A 101 0.34 -23.82 17.15
N ILE A 102 0.44 -22.64 16.51
CA ILE A 102 0.50 -22.47 15.05
C ILE A 102 1.93 -22.24 14.56
N PHE A 103 2.84 -21.87 15.44
CA PHE A 103 4.25 -21.73 15.18
C PHE A 103 5.06 -22.04 16.45
N GLU A 104 6.11 -22.85 16.34
CA GLU A 104 7.08 -23.09 17.40
C GLU A 104 8.47 -23.25 16.80
N GLN A 105 9.47 -22.56 17.38
CA GLN A 105 10.89 -22.76 17.11
C GLN A 105 11.64 -22.74 18.45
N ARG A 106 12.30 -23.85 18.78
CA ARG A 106 13.12 -23.99 19.98
C ARG A 106 14.55 -23.56 19.71
N ASN A 107 15.29 -23.28 20.78
CA ASN A 107 16.71 -22.91 20.74
C ASN A 107 16.96 -21.67 19.85
N VAL A 108 16.10 -20.65 19.99
CA VAL A 108 16.27 -19.35 19.32
C VAL A 108 17.23 -18.51 20.16
N GLU A 109 18.43 -18.24 19.64
CA GLU A 109 19.42 -17.37 20.28
C GLU A 109 19.04 -15.89 20.07
N VAL A 110 18.84 -15.18 21.18
CA VAL A 110 18.44 -13.77 21.21
C VAL A 110 19.22 -13.01 22.29
N PRO A 111 19.37 -11.67 22.17
CA PRO A 111 19.84 -10.86 23.29
C PRO A 111 18.93 -11.04 24.52
N SER A 112 19.52 -11.12 25.71
CA SER A 112 18.81 -11.34 26.98
C SER A 112 17.84 -10.20 27.32
N ASP A 113 18.13 -8.99 26.85
CA ASP A 113 17.31 -7.77 27.01
C ASP A 113 16.13 -7.65 26.03
N TRP A 114 16.03 -8.54 25.00
CA TRP A 114 14.87 -8.54 24.10
C TRP A 114 13.66 -9.18 24.78
N SER A 115 12.44 -8.68 24.48
CA SER A 115 11.22 -9.29 25.00
C SER A 115 10.90 -10.63 24.33
N GLN A 116 10.06 -11.45 24.99
CA GLN A 116 9.50 -12.66 24.38
C GLN A 116 8.69 -12.36 23.12
N THR A 117 8.02 -11.19 23.07
CA THR A 117 7.28 -10.72 21.89
C THR A 117 8.21 -10.47 20.71
N ALA A 118 9.32 -9.76 20.92
CA ALA A 118 10.33 -9.55 19.88
C ALA A 118 10.91 -10.88 19.40
N THR A 119 11.22 -11.81 20.33
CA THR A 119 11.69 -13.18 20.01
C THR A 119 10.68 -13.92 19.11
N ASN A 120 9.39 -13.91 19.47
CA ASN A 120 8.35 -14.58 18.70
C ASN A 120 8.19 -13.96 17.28
N ILE A 121 8.27 -12.64 17.18
CA ILE A 121 8.16 -11.91 15.91
C ILE A 121 9.38 -12.17 15.01
N VAL A 122 10.61 -12.05 15.53
CA VAL A 122 11.81 -12.23 14.73
C VAL A 122 11.90 -13.67 14.19
N ALA A 123 11.66 -14.66 15.04
CA ALA A 123 11.67 -16.05 14.63
C ALA A 123 10.57 -16.36 13.62
N SER A 124 9.31 -15.97 13.87
CA SER A 124 8.21 -16.33 12.98
C SER A 124 8.18 -15.56 11.66
N LYS A 125 8.67 -14.30 11.64
CA LYS A 125 8.52 -13.42 10.48
C LYS A 125 9.80 -13.21 9.67
N TYR A 126 10.96 -13.09 10.33
CA TYR A 126 12.19 -12.63 9.67
C TYR A 126 13.24 -13.71 9.44
N PHE A 127 13.33 -14.71 10.28
CA PHE A 127 14.29 -15.80 10.07
C PHE A 127 14.06 -16.48 8.71
N HIS A 128 15.14 -16.66 7.98
CA HIS A 128 15.14 -17.36 6.68
C HIS A 128 15.16 -18.88 6.85
N GLY A 129 14.73 -19.59 5.83
CA GLY A 129 14.77 -21.06 5.76
C GLY A 129 13.50 -21.74 6.29
N LYS A 130 13.32 -23.00 5.92
CA LYS A 130 12.16 -23.82 6.32
C LYS A 130 12.35 -24.31 7.75
N LEU A 131 11.32 -24.18 8.57
CA LEU A 131 11.33 -24.67 9.95
C LEU A 131 11.70 -26.17 10.00
N GLY A 132 12.60 -26.52 10.94
CA GLY A 132 13.08 -27.91 11.11
C GLY A 132 14.17 -28.35 10.13
N THR A 133 14.71 -27.46 9.30
CA THR A 133 15.85 -27.77 8.42
C THR A 133 17.11 -27.05 8.88
N PRO A 134 18.32 -27.56 8.56
CA PRO A 134 19.59 -26.90 8.88
C PRO A 134 19.76 -25.51 8.27
N GLU A 135 18.96 -25.18 7.25
CA GLU A 135 18.97 -23.90 6.56
C GLU A 135 18.20 -22.80 7.30
N ARG A 136 17.46 -23.19 8.35
CA ARG A 136 16.67 -22.27 9.16
C ARG A 136 17.57 -21.45 10.07
N GLU A 137 17.50 -20.10 9.93
CA GLU A 137 18.11 -19.20 10.90
C GLU A 137 17.57 -19.52 12.32
N SER A 138 18.44 -19.53 13.30
CA SER A 138 18.13 -19.81 14.70
C SER A 138 18.63 -18.74 15.66
N SER A 139 19.30 -17.71 15.14
CA SER A 139 19.92 -16.66 15.94
C SER A 139 19.64 -15.28 15.36
N VAL A 140 19.35 -14.31 16.24
CA VAL A 140 19.33 -12.88 15.91
C VAL A 140 20.69 -12.41 15.43
N ARG A 141 21.78 -13.00 15.95
CA ARG A 141 23.15 -12.76 15.48
C ARG A 141 23.29 -13.04 13.98
N GLN A 142 22.77 -14.19 13.51
CA GLN A 142 22.80 -14.55 12.09
C GLN A 142 22.01 -13.56 11.24
N LEU A 143 20.82 -13.18 11.68
CA LEU A 143 19.95 -12.25 10.95
C LEU A 143 20.61 -10.87 10.80
N ILE A 144 21.15 -10.31 11.90
CA ILE A 144 21.75 -8.97 11.91
C ILE A 144 23.05 -8.97 11.10
N SER A 145 23.93 -9.95 11.33
CA SER A 145 25.19 -10.05 10.56
C SER A 145 24.92 -10.19 9.07
N ARG A 146 23.95 -11.02 8.67
CA ARG A 146 23.58 -11.17 7.26
C ARG A 146 23.28 -9.85 6.60
N VAL A 147 22.50 -8.98 7.25
CA VAL A 147 22.08 -7.68 6.71
C VAL A 147 23.20 -6.65 6.79
N ALA A 148 23.81 -6.47 7.98
CA ALA A 148 24.80 -5.43 8.21
C ALA A 148 26.09 -5.65 7.43
N ASP A 149 26.63 -6.91 7.43
CA ASP A 149 27.83 -7.24 6.66
C ASP A 149 27.62 -6.99 5.16
N THR A 150 26.42 -7.34 4.63
CA THR A 150 26.14 -7.16 3.21
C THR A 150 26.04 -5.67 2.84
N ILE A 151 25.40 -4.85 3.67
CA ILE A 151 25.29 -3.40 3.42
C ILE A 151 26.68 -2.75 3.52
N ALA A 152 27.51 -3.13 4.53
CA ALA A 152 28.85 -2.61 4.66
C ALA A 152 29.75 -3.01 3.48
N GLN A 153 29.66 -4.26 3.00
CA GLN A 153 30.35 -4.72 1.81
C GLN A 153 29.94 -3.89 0.58
N TRP A 154 28.67 -3.70 0.34
CA TRP A 154 28.18 -2.84 -0.75
C TRP A 154 28.67 -1.39 -0.63
N GLY A 155 28.79 -0.88 0.60
CA GLY A 155 29.37 0.45 0.86
C GLY A 155 30.84 0.54 0.47
N VAL A 156 31.62 -0.50 0.72
CA VAL A 156 33.05 -0.59 0.27
C VAL A 156 33.10 -0.67 -1.25
N GLU A 157 32.35 -1.56 -1.87
CA GLU A 157 32.27 -1.72 -3.33
C GLU A 157 31.84 -0.44 -4.04
N GLY A 158 30.90 0.30 -3.43
CA GLY A 158 30.40 1.60 -3.92
C GLY A 158 31.28 2.81 -3.57
N SER A 159 32.47 2.61 -2.96
CA SER A 159 33.40 3.67 -2.55
C SER A 159 32.78 4.73 -1.62
N TYR A 160 31.87 4.32 -0.75
CA TYR A 160 31.22 5.22 0.22
C TYR A 160 32.17 5.69 1.31
N PHE A 161 33.17 4.88 1.68
CA PHE A 161 34.04 5.10 2.83
C PHE A 161 35.42 5.55 2.37
N ARG A 162 36.00 6.53 3.11
CA ARG A 162 37.33 7.07 2.81
C ARG A 162 38.43 6.07 3.09
N THR A 163 38.29 5.27 4.16
CA THR A 163 39.26 4.28 4.62
C THR A 163 38.57 2.97 5.00
N GLU A 164 39.34 1.88 5.11
CA GLU A 164 38.84 0.61 5.65
C GLU A 164 38.37 0.75 7.10
N GLU A 165 38.99 1.62 7.89
CA GLU A 165 38.56 1.92 9.26
C GLU A 165 37.18 2.61 9.28
N ASP A 166 36.88 3.54 8.34
CA ASP A 166 35.57 4.16 8.20
C ASP A 166 34.51 3.11 7.86
N ALA A 167 34.82 2.16 6.97
CA ALA A 167 33.94 1.04 6.63
C ALA A 167 33.64 0.16 7.84
N LYS A 168 34.68 -0.15 8.62
CA LYS A 168 34.52 -0.94 9.85
C LYS A 168 33.75 -0.17 10.93
N ASN A 169 33.99 1.12 11.08
CA ASN A 169 33.25 1.98 11.98
C ASN A 169 31.76 1.98 11.62
N PHE A 170 31.43 2.19 10.36
CA PHE A 170 30.05 2.13 9.85
C PHE A 170 29.39 0.78 10.14
N HIS A 171 30.09 -0.33 9.83
CA HIS A 171 29.58 -1.68 10.09
C HIS A 171 29.25 -1.89 11.58
N ASP A 172 30.20 -1.57 12.46
CA ASP A 172 30.04 -1.80 13.91
C ASP A 172 28.93 -0.90 14.49
N GLU A 173 28.84 0.38 14.08
CA GLU A 173 27.77 1.30 14.45
C GLU A 173 26.39 0.79 13.98
N LEU A 174 26.29 0.30 12.75
CA LEU A 174 25.06 -0.28 12.20
C LEU A 174 24.63 -1.53 12.99
N VAL A 175 25.55 -2.46 13.24
CA VAL A 175 25.28 -3.66 14.05
C VAL A 175 24.77 -3.28 15.45
N HIS A 176 25.41 -2.29 16.10
CA HIS A 176 24.99 -1.80 17.41
C HIS A 176 23.54 -1.27 17.38
N LEU A 177 23.22 -0.41 16.41
CA LEU A 177 21.87 0.16 16.29
C LEU A 177 20.81 -0.93 16.14
N LEU A 178 21.08 -1.97 15.34
CA LEU A 178 20.14 -3.05 15.07
C LEU A 178 19.98 -4.00 16.27
N VAL A 179 21.08 -4.45 16.90
CA VAL A 179 21.01 -5.42 17.99
C VAL A 179 20.47 -4.82 19.30
N ARG A 180 20.72 -3.53 19.54
CA ARG A 180 20.18 -2.77 20.69
C ARG A 180 18.78 -2.22 20.46
N GLN A 181 18.11 -2.62 19.36
CA GLN A 181 16.76 -2.15 19.01
C GLN A 181 16.63 -0.63 18.92
N LYS A 182 17.74 0.08 18.63
CA LYS A 182 17.73 1.54 18.40
C LYS A 182 17.16 1.90 17.04
N ALA A 183 17.33 1.00 16.06
CA ALA A 183 16.84 1.14 14.69
C ALA A 183 16.41 -0.20 14.09
N SER A 184 15.55 -0.16 13.08
CA SER A 184 15.22 -1.32 12.26
C SER A 184 14.92 -0.89 10.83
N PHE A 185 15.36 -1.71 9.86
CA PHE A 185 14.93 -1.58 8.46
C PHE A 185 13.51 -2.08 8.24
N ASN A 186 12.93 -1.74 7.11
CA ASN A 186 11.67 -2.30 6.64
C ASN A 186 11.76 -3.81 6.37
N SER A 187 10.62 -4.49 6.41
CA SER A 187 10.54 -5.95 6.25
C SER A 187 11.21 -6.51 4.99
N PRO A 188 11.14 -5.90 3.79
CA PRO A 188 11.84 -6.40 2.61
C PRO A 188 13.36 -6.51 2.76
N VAL A 189 14.01 -5.60 3.48
CA VAL A 189 15.44 -5.72 3.80
C VAL A 189 15.70 -6.97 4.63
N TRP A 190 14.95 -7.18 5.70
CA TRP A 190 15.05 -8.39 6.55
C TRP A 190 14.73 -9.68 5.80
N PHE A 191 13.82 -9.65 4.83
CA PHE A 191 13.45 -10.83 4.05
C PHE A 191 14.49 -11.23 3.02
N ASN A 192 15.12 -10.26 2.35
CA ASN A 192 15.80 -10.50 1.09
C ASN A 192 17.30 -10.16 1.11
N CYS A 193 17.74 -9.15 1.91
CA CYS A 193 19.13 -8.70 1.93
C CYS A 193 20.07 -9.76 2.47
N GLY A 194 21.19 -9.98 1.80
CA GLY A 194 22.29 -10.85 2.23
C GLY A 194 22.09 -12.36 2.00
N LEU A 195 20.93 -12.81 1.50
CA LEU A 195 20.67 -14.22 1.26
C LEU A 195 21.62 -14.83 0.22
N TRP A 196 21.91 -14.10 -0.84
CA TRP A 196 22.90 -14.52 -1.84
C TRP A 196 24.32 -14.37 -1.30
N HIS A 197 24.65 -13.25 -0.70
CA HIS A 197 26.02 -12.91 -0.26
C HIS A 197 26.52 -13.80 0.87
N LYS A 198 25.66 -14.17 1.82
CA LYS A 198 26.04 -14.95 3.01
C LYS A 198 25.67 -16.42 2.93
N TYR A 199 24.57 -16.77 2.26
CA TYR A 199 24.08 -18.15 2.23
C TYR A 199 24.11 -18.76 0.83
N HIS A 200 24.58 -18.01 -0.19
CA HIS A 200 24.62 -18.41 -1.59
C HIS A 200 23.25 -18.95 -2.09
N ARG A 201 22.16 -18.33 -1.55
CA ARG A 201 20.81 -18.67 -1.94
C ARG A 201 20.42 -17.87 -3.16
N ASN A 202 19.83 -18.55 -4.12
CA ASN A 202 19.28 -17.92 -5.29
C ASN A 202 17.80 -18.26 -5.47
N SER A 203 17.09 -17.42 -6.20
CA SER A 203 15.73 -17.65 -6.63
C SER A 203 15.57 -17.09 -8.04
N GLN A 204 14.85 -17.79 -8.90
CA GLN A 204 14.50 -17.23 -10.19
C GLN A 204 13.61 -16.00 -10.01
N GLY A 205 14.03 -14.92 -10.59
CA GLY A 205 13.32 -13.65 -10.57
C GLY A 205 13.81 -12.75 -11.70
N SER A 206 13.04 -11.73 -12.03
CA SER A 206 13.47 -10.69 -12.95
C SER A 206 13.21 -9.35 -12.28
N GLY A 207 14.29 -8.65 -11.96
CA GLY A 207 14.29 -7.27 -11.50
C GLY A 207 15.18 -6.44 -12.42
N TRP A 208 15.15 -5.13 -12.22
CA TRP A 208 16.06 -4.18 -12.86
C TRP A 208 16.89 -3.51 -11.77
N TYR A 209 18.19 -3.41 -11.96
CA TYR A 209 19.11 -2.76 -11.02
C TYR A 209 20.04 -1.80 -11.74
N TRP A 210 20.61 -0.84 -11.01
CA TRP A 210 21.62 0.07 -11.56
C TRP A 210 22.96 -0.61 -11.61
N ASP A 211 23.60 -0.62 -12.77
CA ASP A 211 24.94 -1.17 -12.96
C ASP A 211 25.95 -0.02 -13.14
N ALA A 212 26.70 0.27 -12.08
CA ALA A 212 27.69 1.34 -12.06
C ALA A 212 28.79 1.17 -13.12
N ALA A 213 29.11 -0.08 -13.52
CA ALA A 213 30.15 -0.34 -14.51
C ALA A 213 29.74 0.11 -15.93
N THR A 214 28.44 0.06 -16.24
CA THR A 214 27.91 0.50 -17.55
C THR A 214 27.22 1.85 -17.49
N GLY A 215 26.99 2.41 -16.28
CA GLY A 215 26.25 3.65 -16.10
C GLY A 215 24.78 3.56 -16.55
N GLY A 216 24.14 2.42 -16.34
CA GLY A 216 22.77 2.19 -16.78
C GLY A 216 22.11 1.03 -16.06
N VAL A 217 20.81 0.79 -16.35
CA VAL A 217 20.06 -0.30 -15.72
C VAL A 217 20.24 -1.61 -16.47
N LYS A 218 20.34 -2.70 -15.73
CA LYS A 218 20.41 -4.08 -16.22
C LYS A 218 19.31 -4.93 -15.62
N LYS A 219 18.95 -5.98 -16.35
CA LYS A 219 17.98 -6.97 -15.88
C LYS A 219 18.70 -8.02 -15.04
N GLU A 220 18.21 -8.22 -13.82
CA GLU A 220 18.67 -9.26 -12.92
C GLU A 220 17.86 -10.54 -13.11
N THR A 221 18.55 -11.68 -13.12
CA THR A 221 17.93 -13.00 -13.21
C THR A 221 18.07 -13.80 -11.92
N GLU A 222 18.98 -13.37 -11.03
CA GLU A 222 19.26 -13.96 -9.72
C GLU A 222 18.68 -13.09 -8.60
N ALA A 223 17.42 -13.34 -8.24
CA ALA A 223 16.61 -12.45 -7.42
C ALA A 223 17.21 -11.99 -6.07
N TYR A 224 18.18 -12.72 -5.50
CA TYR A 224 18.81 -12.37 -4.22
C TYR A 224 20.20 -11.76 -4.35
N ARG A 225 20.75 -11.68 -5.56
CA ARG A 225 22.02 -11.00 -5.81
C ARG A 225 21.85 -9.47 -5.70
N HIS A 226 20.85 -8.91 -6.38
CA HIS A 226 20.35 -7.57 -6.19
C HIS A 226 18.91 -7.69 -5.62
N PRO A 227 18.79 -7.83 -4.29
CA PRO A 227 17.50 -8.16 -3.69
C PRO A 227 16.53 -6.97 -3.76
N GLN A 228 15.22 -7.26 -3.86
CA GLN A 228 14.22 -6.23 -3.67
C GLN A 228 14.19 -5.84 -2.18
N CYS A 229 14.58 -4.58 -1.86
CA CYS A 229 14.72 -4.05 -0.49
C CYS A 229 13.73 -2.94 -0.14
N SER A 230 12.97 -2.41 -1.12
CA SER A 230 12.05 -1.30 -0.89
C SER A 230 10.69 -1.77 -0.41
N ALA A 231 10.12 -1.09 0.60
CA ALA A 231 8.79 -1.41 1.11
C ALA A 231 7.67 -0.73 0.35
N CYS A 232 7.93 0.46 -0.19
CA CYS A 232 6.92 1.35 -0.75
C CYS A 232 7.22 1.67 -2.21
N PHE A 233 6.19 1.57 -3.05
CA PHE A 233 6.25 1.86 -4.47
C PHE A 233 5.11 2.77 -4.89
N ILE A 234 5.38 3.64 -5.85
CA ILE A 234 4.39 4.42 -6.59
C ILE A 234 4.50 3.99 -8.05
N ASN A 235 3.38 3.60 -8.67
CA ASN A 235 3.33 3.21 -10.06
C ASN A 235 2.46 4.17 -10.85
N SER A 236 2.78 4.36 -12.13
CA SER A 236 1.94 5.06 -13.10
C SER A 236 1.06 4.10 -13.90
N VAL A 237 -0.02 4.65 -14.47
CA VAL A 237 -0.85 3.97 -15.46
C VAL A 237 -1.26 4.97 -16.55
N GLN A 238 -1.33 4.51 -17.79
CA GLN A 238 -1.83 5.27 -18.93
C GLN A 238 -3.12 4.64 -19.45
N ASP A 239 -3.92 5.41 -20.15
CA ASP A 239 -5.23 5.01 -20.68
C ASP A 239 -5.12 4.11 -21.92
N ASN A 240 -4.39 3.00 -21.76
CA ASN A 240 -4.31 1.94 -22.75
C ASN A 240 -4.18 0.57 -22.08
N LEU A 241 -4.64 -0.48 -22.74
CA LEU A 241 -4.73 -1.81 -22.14
C LEU A 241 -3.37 -2.39 -21.77
N ASP A 242 -2.31 -2.14 -22.56
CA ASP A 242 -0.96 -2.62 -22.25
C ASP A 242 -0.45 -2.05 -20.92
N SER A 243 -0.59 -0.73 -20.72
CA SER A 243 -0.22 -0.09 -19.46
C SER A 243 -1.03 -0.61 -18.27
N ILE A 244 -2.35 -0.83 -18.46
CA ILE A 244 -3.26 -1.37 -17.45
C ILE A 244 -2.84 -2.79 -17.03
N LEU A 245 -2.53 -3.66 -17.98
CA LEU A 245 -2.06 -5.03 -17.72
C LEU A 245 -0.63 -5.05 -17.14
N THR A 246 0.23 -4.15 -17.61
CA THR A 246 1.58 -3.97 -17.06
C THR A 246 1.53 -3.55 -15.58
N LEU A 247 0.60 -2.66 -15.20
CA LEU A 247 0.38 -2.31 -13.80
C LEU A 247 0.01 -3.55 -12.98
N ALA A 248 -0.95 -4.36 -13.42
CA ALA A 248 -1.37 -5.60 -12.73
C ALA A 248 -0.19 -6.55 -12.50
N LYS A 249 0.65 -6.76 -13.53
CA LYS A 249 1.86 -7.58 -13.45
C LYS A 249 2.87 -7.01 -12.45
N THR A 250 3.10 -5.69 -12.50
CA THR A 250 4.05 -5.00 -11.62
C THR A 250 3.64 -5.12 -10.16
N GLU A 251 2.36 -4.86 -9.86
CA GLU A 251 1.80 -5.00 -8.52
C GLU A 251 1.91 -6.44 -8.01
N GLY A 252 1.58 -7.42 -8.84
CA GLY A 252 1.73 -8.84 -8.49
C GLY A 252 3.17 -9.21 -8.11
N MET A 253 4.17 -8.69 -8.83
CA MET A 253 5.58 -8.89 -8.49
C MET A 253 5.96 -8.21 -7.18
N LEU A 254 5.47 -7.00 -6.91
CA LEU A 254 5.71 -6.28 -5.67
C LEU A 254 5.12 -7.03 -4.47
N PHE A 255 3.90 -7.54 -4.59
CA PHE A 255 3.26 -8.34 -3.54
C PHE A 255 4.05 -9.61 -3.22
N LYS A 256 4.57 -10.32 -4.24
CA LYS A 256 5.42 -11.49 -4.05
C LYS A 256 6.60 -11.22 -3.13
N TRP A 257 7.24 -10.05 -3.22
CA TRP A 257 8.43 -9.68 -2.45
C TRP A 257 8.14 -8.93 -1.15
N GLY A 258 6.87 -8.75 -0.79
CA GLY A 258 6.46 -8.18 0.50
C GLY A 258 6.31 -6.67 0.51
N SER A 259 6.23 -6.04 -0.65
CA SER A 259 6.12 -4.59 -0.79
C SER A 259 4.69 -4.12 -0.96
N GLY A 260 4.46 -2.86 -0.63
CA GLY A 260 3.21 -2.14 -0.90
C GLY A 260 3.33 -1.23 -2.12
N THR A 261 2.21 -1.00 -2.80
CA THR A 261 2.13 -0.19 -4.01
C THR A 261 0.98 0.79 -3.96
N GLY A 262 1.12 1.94 -4.62
CA GLY A 262 0.02 2.86 -4.84
C GLY A 262 0.01 3.42 -6.25
N THR A 263 -1.19 3.70 -6.76
CA THR A 263 -1.39 4.18 -8.12
C THR A 263 -2.56 5.16 -8.16
N ASN A 264 -2.40 6.26 -8.88
CA ASN A 264 -3.50 7.14 -9.25
C ASN A 264 -4.12 6.66 -10.55
N LEU A 265 -5.40 6.30 -10.51
CA LEU A 265 -6.13 5.78 -11.68
C LEU A 265 -6.82 6.88 -12.49
N SER A 266 -6.66 8.15 -12.12
CA SER A 266 -7.30 9.28 -12.82
C SER A 266 -6.90 9.47 -14.29
N PRO A 267 -5.74 9.01 -14.76
CA PRO A 267 -5.46 9.02 -16.19
C PRO A 267 -6.36 8.09 -17.03
N LEU A 268 -7.02 7.10 -16.42
CA LEU A 268 -7.94 6.21 -17.13
C LEU A 268 -9.25 6.93 -17.43
N ARG A 269 -9.73 6.85 -18.68
CA ARG A 269 -11.03 7.43 -19.08
C ARG A 269 -12.17 6.82 -18.28
N SER A 270 -13.20 7.62 -18.06
CA SER A 270 -14.35 7.22 -17.24
C SER A 270 -15.24 6.19 -17.93
N SER A 271 -16.08 5.53 -17.13
CA SER A 271 -17.05 4.53 -17.58
C SER A 271 -18.14 5.08 -18.52
N VAL A 272 -18.26 6.39 -18.66
CA VAL A 272 -19.22 7.04 -19.55
C VAL A 272 -18.60 7.60 -20.82
N GLU A 273 -17.26 7.54 -20.96
CA GLU A 273 -16.58 8.05 -22.13
C GLU A 273 -16.56 7.03 -23.29
N PRO A 274 -16.71 7.48 -24.54
CA PRO A 274 -16.79 6.59 -25.69
C PRO A 274 -15.44 5.96 -26.03
N LEU A 275 -15.48 4.78 -26.62
CA LEU A 275 -14.35 4.09 -27.25
C LEU A 275 -14.34 4.39 -28.74
N SER A 276 -13.15 4.48 -29.34
CA SER A 276 -12.97 4.71 -30.81
C SER A 276 -13.62 3.64 -31.68
N GLY A 277 -13.76 2.41 -31.19
CA GLY A 277 -14.44 1.30 -31.87
C GLY A 277 -15.94 1.22 -31.62
N GLY A 278 -16.55 2.21 -30.95
CA GLY A 278 -17.95 2.21 -30.51
C GLY A 278 -18.13 1.59 -29.11
N GLY A 279 -19.22 1.97 -28.42
CA GLY A 279 -19.48 1.62 -27.03
C GLY A 279 -18.80 2.56 -26.03
N VAL A 280 -18.82 2.20 -24.75
CA VAL A 280 -18.26 2.99 -23.64
C VAL A 280 -17.12 2.26 -22.94
N ALA A 281 -16.23 3.02 -22.30
CA ALA A 281 -15.09 2.47 -21.57
C ALA A 281 -15.52 1.71 -20.30
N SER A 282 -14.64 0.84 -19.81
CA SER A 282 -14.90 0.09 -18.56
C SER A 282 -14.77 0.94 -17.30
N GLY A 283 -14.05 2.07 -17.39
CA GLY A 283 -13.74 2.95 -16.28
C GLY A 283 -12.76 2.38 -15.25
N PRO A 284 -12.16 3.24 -14.39
CA PRO A 284 -11.14 2.84 -13.42
C PRO A 284 -11.64 1.81 -12.40
N LEU A 285 -12.92 1.88 -11.99
CA LEU A 285 -13.46 0.95 -10.98
C LEU A 285 -13.54 -0.49 -11.47
N SER A 286 -13.75 -0.70 -12.76
CA SER A 286 -13.77 -2.05 -13.34
C SER A 286 -12.39 -2.69 -13.32
N PHE A 287 -11.35 -1.96 -13.69
CA PHE A 287 -9.96 -2.44 -13.57
C PHE A 287 -9.52 -2.60 -12.13
N MET A 288 -9.99 -1.73 -11.24
CA MET A 288 -9.73 -1.80 -9.80
C MET A 288 -10.20 -3.13 -9.17
N LYS A 289 -11.32 -3.72 -9.65
CA LYS A 289 -11.75 -5.07 -9.21
C LYS A 289 -10.73 -6.14 -9.57
N GLY A 290 -10.17 -6.10 -10.78
CA GLY A 290 -9.11 -7.01 -11.21
C GLY A 290 -7.85 -6.87 -10.35
N TYR A 291 -7.40 -5.65 -10.12
CA TYR A 291 -6.24 -5.38 -9.28
C TYR A 291 -6.45 -5.83 -7.83
N ASP A 292 -7.63 -5.63 -7.26
CA ASP A 292 -7.97 -6.07 -5.91
C ASP A 292 -7.98 -7.61 -5.79
N ALA A 293 -8.49 -8.30 -6.81
CA ALA A 293 -8.48 -9.77 -6.87
C ALA A 293 -7.04 -10.32 -6.90
N PHE A 294 -6.14 -9.74 -7.71
CA PHE A 294 -4.71 -10.12 -7.70
C PHE A 294 -4.06 -9.89 -6.33
N ALA A 295 -4.37 -8.78 -5.67
CA ALA A 295 -3.86 -8.48 -4.33
C ALA A 295 -4.36 -9.50 -3.28
N GLY A 296 -5.58 -10.00 -3.42
CA GLY A 296 -6.16 -11.03 -2.54
C GLY A 296 -5.53 -12.42 -2.72
N VAL A 297 -5.14 -12.77 -3.94
CA VAL A 297 -4.60 -14.10 -4.28
C VAL A 297 -3.11 -14.25 -3.96
N ILE A 298 -2.31 -13.19 -4.15
CA ILE A 298 -0.86 -13.27 -4.03
C ILE A 298 -0.42 -13.15 -2.57
N LYS A 299 0.11 -14.25 -2.00
CA LYS A 299 0.67 -14.28 -0.65
C LYS A 299 2.12 -13.79 -0.65
N SER A 300 2.40 -12.75 0.11
CA SER A 300 3.71 -12.13 0.24
C SER A 300 4.77 -13.09 0.77
N GLY A 301 5.82 -13.34 -0.01
CA GLY A 301 6.99 -14.15 0.37
C GLY A 301 6.68 -15.57 0.87
N GLY A 302 5.55 -16.18 0.46
CA GLY A 302 5.08 -17.46 0.99
C GLY A 302 4.62 -17.39 2.46
N LYS A 303 4.59 -16.19 3.05
CA LYS A 303 4.17 -15.92 4.43
C LYS A 303 2.76 -15.27 4.44
N THR A 304 2.13 -15.20 5.59
CA THR A 304 0.74 -14.76 5.77
C THR A 304 0.52 -13.23 5.70
N ARG A 305 1.41 -12.45 5.07
CA ARG A 305 1.21 -11.01 4.92
C ARG A 305 0.28 -10.74 3.74
N ARG A 306 -0.80 -9.99 3.96
CA ARG A 306 -1.66 -9.49 2.89
C ARG A 306 -0.90 -8.47 2.02
N ALA A 307 -1.24 -8.43 0.74
CA ALA A 307 -0.85 -7.35 -0.15
C ALA A 307 -1.35 -6.01 0.40
N ALA A 308 -0.55 -4.96 0.25
CA ALA A 308 -0.93 -3.62 0.63
C ALA A 308 -0.97 -2.74 -0.62
N LYS A 309 -2.11 -2.10 -0.88
CA LYS A 309 -2.36 -1.30 -2.08
C LYS A 309 -3.05 0.02 -1.71
N MET A 310 -2.70 1.10 -2.42
CA MET A 310 -3.42 2.35 -2.45
C MET A 310 -3.98 2.57 -3.84
N VAL A 311 -5.24 2.94 -3.92
CA VAL A 311 -5.89 3.43 -5.15
C VAL A 311 -6.33 4.87 -4.92
N ILE A 312 -5.94 5.74 -5.84
CA ILE A 312 -6.24 7.17 -5.78
C ILE A 312 -7.10 7.53 -6.99
N LEU A 313 -8.10 8.39 -6.77
CA LEU A 313 -8.83 9.05 -7.83
C LEU A 313 -8.95 10.55 -7.53
N ASN A 314 -8.72 11.39 -8.53
CA ASN A 314 -8.84 12.83 -8.40
C ASN A 314 -10.32 13.23 -8.31
N ILE A 315 -10.59 14.30 -7.56
CA ILE A 315 -11.95 14.79 -7.31
C ILE A 315 -12.66 15.33 -8.58
N ASP A 316 -11.92 15.63 -9.63
CA ASP A 316 -12.42 16.10 -10.92
C ASP A 316 -12.70 14.97 -11.92
N HIS A 317 -12.43 13.71 -11.57
CA HIS A 317 -12.71 12.57 -12.43
C HIS A 317 -14.22 12.28 -12.53
N PRO A 318 -14.78 11.96 -13.71
CA PRO A 318 -16.22 11.73 -13.86
C PRO A 318 -16.80 10.58 -13.01
N ASP A 319 -16.01 9.51 -12.76
CA ASP A 319 -16.43 8.35 -11.95
C ASP A 319 -16.21 8.57 -10.44
N ILE A 320 -15.97 9.80 -9.98
CA ILE A 320 -15.60 10.07 -8.58
C ILE A 320 -16.68 9.66 -7.58
N VAL A 321 -17.95 9.84 -7.89
CA VAL A 321 -19.04 9.50 -6.98
C VAL A 321 -19.14 7.99 -6.76
N GLU A 322 -18.96 7.22 -7.82
CA GLU A 322 -18.92 5.76 -7.76
C GLU A 322 -17.71 5.28 -6.96
N PHE A 323 -16.56 5.93 -7.14
CA PHE A 323 -15.32 5.62 -6.41
C PHE A 323 -15.48 5.89 -4.90
N ILE A 324 -16.04 7.03 -4.52
CA ILE A 324 -16.28 7.39 -3.12
C ILE A 324 -17.11 6.30 -2.43
N GLY A 325 -18.20 5.85 -3.07
CA GLY A 325 -19.16 4.91 -2.46
C GLY A 325 -18.80 3.42 -2.62
N CYS A 326 -17.77 3.05 -3.40
CA CYS A 326 -17.57 1.67 -3.81
C CYS A 326 -17.29 0.72 -2.62
N LYS A 327 -16.42 1.09 -1.68
CA LYS A 327 -16.11 0.25 -0.49
C LYS A 327 -17.26 0.19 0.50
N ALA A 328 -17.96 1.30 0.73
CA ALA A 328 -19.13 1.32 1.61
C ALA A 328 -20.27 0.41 1.10
N LYS A 329 -20.41 0.30 -0.23
CA LYS A 329 -21.36 -0.65 -0.84
C LYS A 329 -20.94 -2.11 -0.60
N GLU A 330 -19.67 -2.42 -0.69
CA GLU A 330 -19.16 -3.77 -0.46
C GLU A 330 -19.18 -4.14 1.03
N GLU A 331 -18.85 -3.21 1.92
CA GLU A 331 -18.92 -3.42 3.37
C GLU A 331 -20.35 -3.79 3.82
N ARG A 332 -21.38 -3.13 3.26
CA ARG A 332 -22.79 -3.50 3.54
C ARG A 332 -23.12 -4.92 3.09
N LYS A 333 -22.54 -5.42 1.99
CA LYS A 333 -22.68 -6.83 1.58
C LYS A 333 -22.01 -7.76 2.59
N ALA A 334 -20.80 -7.43 3.07
CA ALA A 334 -20.11 -8.22 4.08
C ALA A 334 -20.94 -8.33 5.36
N TRP A 335 -21.53 -7.22 5.82
CA TRP A 335 -22.40 -7.22 6.99
C TRP A 335 -23.61 -8.13 6.81
N THR A 336 -24.28 -8.07 5.65
CA THR A 336 -25.40 -8.95 5.31
C THR A 336 -24.97 -10.42 5.33
N LEU A 337 -23.78 -10.76 4.83
CA LEU A 337 -23.24 -12.12 4.86
C LEU A 337 -22.93 -12.57 6.29
N VAL A 338 -22.33 -11.71 7.12
CA VAL A 338 -22.06 -12.00 8.54
C VAL A 338 -23.37 -12.23 9.30
N ASP A 339 -24.39 -11.40 9.07
CA ASP A 339 -25.72 -11.54 9.66
C ASP A 339 -26.43 -12.84 9.19
N ALA A 340 -26.10 -13.32 7.99
CA ALA A 340 -26.54 -14.63 7.49
C ALA A 340 -25.72 -15.83 8.01
N GLY A 341 -24.72 -15.60 8.89
CA GLY A 341 -23.94 -16.63 9.55
C GLY A 341 -22.60 -17.01 8.87
N TYR A 342 -22.15 -16.26 7.85
CA TYR A 342 -20.81 -16.43 7.26
C TYR A 342 -19.72 -15.95 8.22
N ASP A 343 -18.51 -16.53 8.08
CA ASP A 343 -17.39 -16.19 8.96
C ASP A 343 -17.00 -14.70 8.84
N SER A 344 -17.05 -14.01 10.00
CA SER A 344 -16.76 -12.58 10.13
C SER A 344 -15.26 -12.25 10.22
N ALA A 345 -14.36 -13.24 10.24
CA ALA A 345 -12.92 -12.98 10.26
C ALA A 345 -12.50 -12.20 9.02
N ILE A 346 -11.46 -11.35 9.14
CA ILE A 346 -10.97 -10.55 8.01
C ILE A 346 -10.57 -11.41 6.81
N ASP A 347 -10.09 -12.63 7.06
CA ASP A 347 -9.77 -13.67 6.06
C ASP A 347 -10.89 -14.72 5.94
N GLY A 348 -12.03 -14.49 6.60
CA GLY A 348 -13.22 -15.31 6.54
C GLY A 348 -14.01 -15.15 5.25
N GLU A 349 -15.04 -16.00 5.10
CA GLU A 349 -15.80 -16.13 3.86
C GLU A 349 -16.57 -14.85 3.49
N ALA A 350 -17.11 -14.12 4.47
CA ALA A 350 -17.84 -12.88 4.24
C ALA A 350 -16.95 -11.82 3.58
N TYR A 351 -15.75 -11.57 4.12
CA TYR A 351 -14.84 -10.55 3.60
C TYR A 351 -14.04 -11.01 2.38
N SER A 352 -13.81 -12.30 2.17
CA SER A 352 -13.13 -12.81 0.97
C SER A 352 -14.00 -12.83 -0.28
N SER A 353 -15.34 -12.72 -0.13
CA SER A 353 -16.30 -12.76 -1.23
C SER A 353 -16.68 -11.38 -1.81
N ILE A 354 -16.23 -10.28 -1.19
CA ILE A 354 -16.51 -8.91 -1.60
C ILE A 354 -15.28 -8.24 -2.20
N PHE A 355 -15.50 -7.19 -3.03
CA PHE A 355 -14.42 -6.47 -3.71
C PHE A 355 -13.81 -5.36 -2.84
N PHE A 356 -12.64 -4.86 -3.24
CA PHE A 356 -11.93 -3.69 -2.72
C PHE A 356 -11.45 -3.82 -1.28
N GLN A 357 -11.27 -5.06 -0.75
CA GLN A 357 -10.81 -5.28 0.61
C GLN A 357 -9.29 -5.29 0.76
N ASN A 358 -8.55 -5.39 -0.35
CA ASN A 358 -7.09 -5.46 -0.36
C ASN A 358 -6.44 -4.11 -0.70
N ALA A 359 -7.24 -3.05 -0.87
CA ALA A 359 -6.78 -1.71 -1.21
C ALA A 359 -7.31 -0.68 -0.21
N ASN A 360 -6.48 0.33 0.12
CA ASN A 360 -6.92 1.58 0.70
C ASN A 360 -7.30 2.54 -0.44
N ASN A 361 -8.37 3.29 -0.28
CA ASN A 361 -8.82 4.26 -1.26
C ASN A 361 -8.58 5.68 -0.75
N SER A 362 -8.14 6.58 -1.63
CA SER A 362 -8.04 8.00 -1.30
C SER A 362 -8.56 8.88 -2.43
N VAL A 363 -9.31 9.90 -2.08
CA VAL A 363 -9.68 10.97 -2.99
C VAL A 363 -8.60 12.06 -2.96
N ARG A 364 -8.10 12.45 -4.12
CA ARG A 364 -7.11 13.51 -4.24
C ARG A 364 -7.78 14.82 -4.57
N VAL A 365 -7.63 15.82 -3.68
CA VAL A 365 -8.30 17.11 -3.74
C VAL A 365 -7.30 18.26 -3.89
N THR A 366 -7.70 19.33 -4.57
CA THR A 366 -6.92 20.56 -4.72
C THR A 366 -7.39 21.64 -3.75
N ASP A 367 -6.61 22.71 -3.58
CA ASP A 367 -7.01 23.88 -2.79
C ASP A 367 -8.26 24.56 -3.36
N GLU A 368 -8.43 24.54 -4.70
CA GLU A 368 -9.60 25.09 -5.38
C GLU A 368 -10.87 24.33 -4.98
N PHE A 369 -10.81 22.97 -4.95
CA PHE A 369 -11.92 22.17 -4.48
C PHE A 369 -12.22 22.45 -3.00
N MET A 370 -11.22 22.50 -2.15
CA MET A 370 -11.41 22.75 -0.71
C MET A 370 -12.01 24.14 -0.45
N LYS A 371 -11.60 25.16 -1.21
CA LYS A 371 -12.22 26.47 -1.18
C LYS A 371 -13.68 26.41 -1.64
N ALA A 372 -13.98 25.69 -2.71
CA ALA A 372 -15.33 25.50 -3.19
C ALA A 372 -16.23 24.78 -2.14
N VAL A 373 -15.68 23.83 -1.37
CA VAL A 373 -16.39 23.18 -0.25
C VAL A 373 -16.75 24.20 0.83
N VAL A 374 -15.78 25.02 1.26
CA VAL A 374 -15.99 26.02 2.33
C VAL A 374 -16.98 27.11 1.89
N GLU A 375 -16.83 27.58 0.66
CA GLU A 375 -17.65 28.66 0.07
C GLU A 375 -18.98 28.13 -0.52
N ASP A 376 -19.24 26.83 -0.45
CA ASP A 376 -20.44 26.16 -0.96
C ASP A 376 -20.69 26.41 -2.45
N LYS A 377 -19.62 26.33 -3.25
CA LYS A 377 -19.63 26.52 -4.72
C LYS A 377 -19.81 25.23 -5.48
N GLU A 378 -20.05 25.35 -6.78
CA GLU A 378 -20.08 24.24 -7.71
C GLU A 378 -18.67 23.71 -8.01
N TRP A 379 -18.61 22.42 -8.32
CA TRP A 379 -17.44 21.69 -8.78
C TRP A 379 -17.79 20.85 -10.00
N THR A 380 -17.03 21.02 -11.08
CA THR A 380 -17.28 20.31 -12.34
C THR A 380 -16.21 19.28 -12.59
N THR A 381 -16.64 18.02 -12.81
CA THR A 381 -15.75 16.93 -13.26
C THR A 381 -15.48 17.08 -14.76
N ARG A 382 -14.37 16.48 -15.25
CA ARG A 382 -13.93 16.63 -16.63
C ARG A 382 -13.64 15.29 -17.27
N GLN A 383 -14.06 15.13 -18.54
CA GLN A 383 -13.71 13.97 -19.35
C GLN A 383 -12.20 13.87 -19.51
N ILE A 384 -11.67 12.67 -19.38
CA ILE A 384 -10.22 12.43 -19.43
C ILE A 384 -9.71 12.54 -20.87
N SER A 385 -10.51 12.05 -21.82
CA SER A 385 -10.12 12.03 -23.24
C SER A 385 -10.15 13.41 -23.92
N THR A 386 -11.02 14.33 -23.49
CA THR A 386 -11.24 15.63 -24.14
C THR A 386 -10.95 16.83 -23.26
N GLY A 387 -10.97 16.66 -21.92
CA GLY A 387 -10.87 17.75 -20.94
C GLY A 387 -12.16 18.55 -20.79
N GLU A 388 -13.22 18.20 -21.53
CA GLU A 388 -14.49 18.90 -21.48
C GLU A 388 -15.24 18.68 -20.16
N PRO A 389 -16.10 19.63 -19.75
CA PRO A 389 -16.98 19.44 -18.59
C PRO A 389 -17.85 18.19 -18.74
N ALA A 390 -17.90 17.34 -17.71
CA ALA A 390 -18.72 16.13 -17.71
C ALA A 390 -19.98 16.30 -16.85
N LYS A 391 -19.82 16.57 -15.55
CA LYS A 391 -20.92 16.73 -14.60
C LYS A 391 -20.57 17.72 -13.51
N THR A 392 -21.55 18.55 -13.13
CA THR A 392 -21.39 19.54 -12.06
C THR A 392 -22.13 19.11 -10.82
N TYR A 393 -21.48 19.30 -9.66
CA TYR A 393 -21.97 18.98 -8.32
C TYR A 393 -21.77 20.20 -7.41
N ARG A 394 -22.48 20.24 -6.29
CA ARG A 394 -22.06 21.10 -5.18
C ARG A 394 -20.82 20.49 -4.53
N ALA A 395 -19.75 21.27 -4.37
CA ALA A 395 -18.49 20.76 -3.78
C ALA A 395 -18.72 20.22 -2.36
N ARG A 396 -19.58 20.85 -1.57
CA ARG A 396 -19.96 20.42 -0.23
C ARG A 396 -20.65 19.05 -0.23
N ASP A 397 -21.52 18.78 -1.22
CA ASP A 397 -22.18 17.46 -1.34
C ASP A 397 -21.18 16.34 -1.64
N LEU A 398 -20.16 16.63 -2.46
CA LEU A 398 -19.08 15.65 -2.69
C LEU A 398 -18.29 15.38 -1.40
N MET A 399 -17.95 16.42 -0.63
CA MET A 399 -17.28 16.27 0.66
C MET A 399 -18.13 15.48 1.67
N THR A 400 -19.43 15.75 1.72
CA THR A 400 -20.40 15.00 2.54
C THR A 400 -20.40 13.52 2.16
N LYS A 401 -20.45 13.19 0.86
CA LYS A 401 -20.37 11.80 0.40
C LYS A 401 -19.06 11.11 0.79
N ILE A 402 -17.92 11.82 0.73
CA ILE A 402 -16.62 11.31 1.21
C ILE A 402 -16.69 11.00 2.69
N ALA A 403 -17.22 11.94 3.50
CA ALA A 403 -17.35 11.79 4.94
C ALA A 403 -18.31 10.65 5.33
N GLU A 404 -19.46 10.52 4.66
CA GLU A 404 -20.42 9.43 4.87
C GLU A 404 -19.81 8.05 4.55
N ALA A 405 -19.06 7.93 3.45
CA ALA A 405 -18.40 6.69 3.10
C ALA A 405 -17.31 6.33 4.12
N ALA A 406 -16.49 7.30 4.53
CA ALA A 406 -15.47 7.14 5.56
C ALA A 406 -16.08 6.79 6.93
N TRP A 407 -17.23 7.37 7.27
CA TRP A 407 -18.01 7.03 8.47
C TRP A 407 -18.47 5.57 8.45
N GLN A 408 -18.91 5.05 7.29
CA GLN A 408 -19.40 3.68 7.14
C GLN A 408 -18.28 2.63 7.17
N CYS A 409 -17.13 2.88 6.57
CA CYS A 409 -16.11 1.83 6.38
C CYS A 409 -14.63 2.29 6.53
N GLY A 410 -14.37 3.54 6.95
CA GLY A 410 -13.01 4.08 7.08
C GLY A 410 -12.37 4.54 5.77
N ASP A 411 -13.01 4.34 4.63
CA ASP A 411 -12.55 4.75 3.29
C ASP A 411 -13.63 5.56 2.56
N PRO A 412 -13.21 6.52 1.69
CA PRO A 412 -11.86 6.88 1.33
C PRO A 412 -11.20 7.87 2.30
N GLY A 413 -9.85 7.81 2.39
CA GLY A 413 -9.05 8.91 2.92
C GLY A 413 -8.99 10.09 1.95
N VAL A 414 -8.39 11.20 2.38
CA VAL A 414 -8.19 12.41 1.56
C VAL A 414 -6.71 12.75 1.45
N GLN A 415 -6.25 13.10 0.23
CA GLN A 415 -4.91 13.58 -0.05
C GLN A 415 -4.97 15.00 -0.64
N PHE A 416 -4.23 15.94 -0.07
CA PHE A 416 -4.25 17.36 -0.44
C PHE A 416 -3.17 17.66 -1.48
N HIS A 417 -3.54 17.60 -2.75
CA HIS A 417 -2.63 17.72 -3.91
C HIS A 417 -1.75 18.96 -3.86
N THR A 418 -2.34 20.12 -3.59
CA THR A 418 -1.61 21.41 -3.59
C THR A 418 -0.56 21.44 -2.47
N THR A 419 -0.92 21.01 -1.26
CA THR A 419 0.01 20.91 -0.13
C THR A 419 1.14 19.92 -0.40
N ILE A 420 0.83 18.73 -0.96
CA ILE A 420 1.83 17.72 -1.32
C ILE A 420 2.88 18.32 -2.26
N ASN A 421 2.42 18.96 -3.35
CA ASN A 421 3.31 19.53 -4.36
C ASN A 421 4.01 20.83 -3.91
N LYS A 422 3.47 21.54 -2.90
CA LYS A 422 4.16 22.68 -2.28
C LYS A 422 5.49 22.25 -1.63
N TRP A 423 5.53 21.07 -0.97
CA TRP A 423 6.70 20.52 -0.28
C TRP A 423 7.52 19.56 -1.15
N HIS A 424 7.30 19.54 -2.46
CA HIS A 424 8.00 18.66 -3.38
C HIS A 424 9.36 19.25 -3.79
N THR A 425 10.44 18.51 -3.56
CA THR A 425 11.81 18.92 -3.91
C THR A 425 12.09 18.83 -5.41
N SER A 426 11.46 17.89 -6.11
CA SER A 426 11.72 17.59 -7.52
C SER A 426 10.60 18.05 -8.47
N LYS A 427 9.96 19.20 -8.14
CA LYS A 427 8.77 19.69 -8.86
C LYS A 427 9.08 20.20 -10.29
N ALA A 428 10.34 20.49 -10.62
CA ALA A 428 10.73 20.83 -12.00
C ALA A 428 10.75 19.58 -12.90
N THR A 429 10.83 18.38 -12.34
CA THR A 429 10.76 17.11 -13.09
C THR A 429 9.32 16.72 -13.39
N ALA A 430 8.49 16.57 -12.39
CA ALA A 430 7.07 16.24 -12.52
C ALA A 430 6.32 16.46 -11.19
N PRO A 431 4.98 16.57 -11.19
CA PRO A 431 4.19 16.61 -9.97
C PRO A 431 4.13 15.23 -9.29
N ILE A 432 3.89 15.23 -7.98
CA ILE A 432 3.51 14.04 -7.21
C ILE A 432 2.02 13.75 -7.45
N ASN A 433 1.70 12.59 -8.00
CA ASN A 433 0.32 12.20 -8.32
C ASN A 433 -0.24 11.12 -7.38
N ALA A 434 0.61 10.33 -6.72
CA ALA A 434 0.19 9.19 -5.92
C ALA A 434 0.98 9.07 -4.61
N SER A 435 0.63 8.09 -3.82
CA SER A 435 1.32 7.67 -2.60
C SER A 435 1.39 6.15 -2.51
N ASN A 436 2.21 5.63 -1.59
CA ASN A 436 2.18 4.23 -1.16
C ASN A 436 0.88 3.90 -0.37
N PRO A 437 0.66 2.63 0.05
CA PRO A 437 -0.59 2.21 0.71
C PRO A 437 -0.97 2.95 1.99
N CYS A 438 0.02 3.39 2.76
CA CYS A 438 -0.20 4.05 4.06
C CYS A 438 -0.05 5.58 3.98
N SER A 439 0.12 6.13 2.78
CA SER A 439 0.20 7.57 2.46
C SER A 439 1.39 8.33 3.07
N GLU A 440 2.42 7.65 3.59
CA GLU A 440 3.64 8.32 4.08
C GLU A 440 4.66 8.59 2.98
N TYR A 441 4.77 7.73 1.97
CA TYR A 441 5.65 7.93 0.84
C TYR A 441 4.90 8.63 -0.29
N MET A 442 5.30 9.86 -0.61
CA MET A 442 4.74 10.70 -1.66
C MET A 442 5.89 11.28 -2.48
N PHE A 443 6.06 10.77 -3.68
CA PHE A 443 7.14 11.15 -4.59
C PHE A 443 6.70 10.98 -6.05
N LEU A 444 7.63 11.06 -6.99
CA LEU A 444 7.39 10.88 -8.42
C LEU A 444 6.76 9.51 -8.73
N ASP A 445 5.97 9.46 -9.78
CA ASP A 445 5.46 8.19 -10.31
C ASP A 445 6.62 7.29 -10.77
N ASP A 446 6.40 5.98 -10.75
CA ASP A 446 7.42 4.96 -11.04
C ASP A 446 8.68 5.11 -10.18
N SER A 447 8.50 5.20 -8.87
CA SER A 447 9.57 5.30 -7.87
C SER A 447 9.39 4.33 -6.73
N ALA A 448 10.47 4.12 -5.97
CA ALA A 448 10.49 3.23 -4.82
C ALA A 448 11.23 3.87 -3.64
N CYS A 449 10.87 3.43 -2.42
CA CYS A 449 11.48 3.92 -1.20
C CYS A 449 11.80 2.74 -0.27
N ASN A 450 13.07 2.62 0.15
CA ASN A 450 13.41 1.79 1.29
C ASN A 450 13.22 2.58 2.58
N LEU A 451 12.75 1.91 3.64
CA LEU A 451 12.39 2.54 4.90
C LEU A 451 13.24 2.04 6.05
N SER A 452 13.43 2.89 7.03
CA SER A 452 13.92 2.52 8.35
C SER A 452 13.27 3.37 9.44
N SER A 453 13.30 2.90 10.69
CA SER A 453 12.71 3.62 11.82
C SER A 453 13.60 3.54 13.04
N LEU A 454 13.74 4.67 13.74
CA LEU A 454 14.46 4.81 15.00
C LEU A 454 13.47 4.61 16.17
N ASN A 455 13.88 3.88 17.20
CA ASN A 455 13.11 3.71 18.43
C ASN A 455 13.41 4.85 19.40
N LEU A 456 12.53 5.85 19.49
CA LEU A 456 12.76 7.07 20.28
C LEU A 456 13.07 6.81 21.75
N MET A 457 12.49 5.75 22.35
CA MET A 457 12.76 5.39 23.74
C MET A 457 14.21 4.98 24.02
N LYS A 458 14.94 4.50 23.02
CA LYS A 458 16.35 4.09 23.13
C LYS A 458 17.34 5.27 23.05
N PHE A 459 16.83 6.50 22.96
CA PHE A 459 17.60 7.74 22.96
C PHE A 459 17.32 8.61 24.20
N LEU A 460 16.73 8.03 25.25
CA LEU A 460 16.68 8.64 26.56
C LEU A 460 17.97 8.32 27.33
N ALA A 461 18.62 9.36 27.83
CA ALA A 461 19.74 9.22 28.76
C ALA A 461 19.25 8.68 30.13
N PRO A 462 20.15 8.18 30.99
CA PRO A 462 19.76 7.66 32.30
C PRO A 462 19.04 8.67 33.21
N ASP A 463 19.23 9.98 32.99
CA ASP A 463 18.52 11.05 33.70
C ASP A 463 17.09 11.33 33.13
N GLY A 464 16.68 10.54 32.14
CA GLY A 464 15.39 10.66 31.48
C GLY A 464 15.27 11.84 30.50
N LYS A 465 16.40 12.45 30.12
CA LYS A 465 16.42 13.46 29.04
C LYS A 465 16.69 12.83 27.69
N PHE A 466 16.13 13.40 26.66
CA PHE A 466 16.40 13.00 25.28
C PHE A 466 17.84 13.40 24.91
N ASP A 467 18.61 12.47 24.30
CA ASP A 467 19.98 12.66 23.84
C ASP A 467 20.02 13.02 22.36
N PRO A 468 20.14 14.31 22.00
CA PRO A 468 20.15 14.73 20.61
C PRO A 468 21.36 14.26 19.83
N GLU A 469 22.54 14.11 20.48
CA GLU A 469 23.79 13.69 19.82
C GLU A 469 23.71 12.23 19.40
N ALA A 470 23.35 11.33 20.33
CA ALA A 470 23.15 9.92 20.02
C ALA A 470 22.09 9.72 18.92
N PHE A 471 21.03 10.54 18.94
CA PHE A 471 19.97 10.47 17.94
C PHE A 471 20.47 10.88 16.55
N ARG A 472 21.25 11.96 16.44
CA ARG A 472 21.86 12.42 15.20
C ARG A 472 22.82 11.41 14.61
N GLN A 473 23.69 10.80 15.43
CA GLN A 473 24.60 9.75 14.99
C GLN A 473 23.86 8.52 14.43
N ALA A 474 22.74 8.13 15.05
CA ALA A 474 21.91 7.07 14.53
C ALA A 474 21.27 7.44 13.17
N VAL A 475 20.85 8.70 12.98
CA VAL A 475 20.34 9.22 11.70
C VAL A 475 21.42 9.12 10.62
N ASP A 476 22.65 9.56 10.89
CA ASP A 476 23.77 9.52 9.93
C ASP A 476 24.06 8.10 9.44
N VAL A 477 24.12 7.13 10.37
CA VAL A 477 24.35 5.71 10.03
C VAL A 477 23.22 5.14 9.20
N MET A 478 21.96 5.40 9.60
CA MET A 478 20.81 4.82 8.92
C MET A 478 20.55 5.44 7.54
N ILE A 479 20.76 6.74 7.35
CA ILE A 479 20.66 7.40 6.03
C ILE A 479 21.74 6.87 5.10
N THR A 480 22.97 6.70 5.59
CA THR A 480 24.07 6.11 4.80
C THR A 480 23.73 4.67 4.39
N ALA A 481 23.26 3.85 5.32
CA ALA A 481 22.85 2.47 5.03
C ALA A 481 21.74 2.39 3.99
N GLN A 482 20.73 3.27 4.10
CA GLN A 482 19.62 3.31 3.15
C GLN A 482 20.08 3.76 1.76
N ASP A 483 21.00 4.74 1.65
CA ASP A 483 21.52 5.20 0.38
C ASP A 483 22.36 4.11 -0.32
N ILE A 484 23.20 3.36 0.43
CA ILE A 484 23.94 2.20 -0.07
C ILE A 484 23.01 1.15 -0.69
N ILE A 485 21.85 0.90 -0.09
CA ILE A 485 20.88 -0.09 -0.57
C ILE A 485 20.30 0.30 -1.93
N VAL A 486 20.16 1.59 -2.26
CA VAL A 486 19.45 2.05 -3.47
C VAL A 486 19.99 1.41 -4.75
N ASP A 487 21.30 1.46 -4.98
CA ASP A 487 21.93 0.95 -6.21
C ASP A 487 22.18 -0.57 -6.15
N ASN A 488 22.15 -1.16 -4.94
CA ASN A 488 22.36 -2.59 -4.72
C ASN A 488 21.05 -3.38 -4.65
N ALA A 489 19.90 -2.70 -4.80
CA ALA A 489 18.59 -3.30 -4.87
C ALA A 489 18.10 -3.46 -6.31
N SER A 490 17.13 -4.36 -6.51
CA SER A 490 16.40 -4.47 -7.78
C SER A 490 14.95 -4.03 -7.67
N TYR A 491 14.38 -3.67 -8.81
CA TYR A 491 13.06 -3.10 -8.97
C TYR A 491 12.27 -3.85 -10.04
N PRO A 492 10.92 -3.91 -9.99
CA PRO A 492 10.14 -4.72 -10.93
C PRO A 492 10.09 -4.17 -12.36
N ARG A 493 10.38 -2.88 -12.54
CA ARG A 493 10.40 -2.18 -13.84
C ARG A 493 11.66 -1.35 -14.00
N GLU A 494 12.10 -1.23 -15.25
CA GLU A 494 13.25 -0.42 -15.64
C GLU A 494 13.13 1.02 -15.17
N LYS A 495 12.01 1.68 -15.47
CA LYS A 495 11.75 3.07 -15.08
C LYS A 495 11.83 3.30 -13.57
N ILE A 496 11.38 2.33 -12.76
CA ILE A 496 11.50 2.42 -11.30
C ILE A 496 12.98 2.35 -10.88
N ALA A 497 13.77 1.51 -11.51
CA ALA A 497 15.21 1.43 -11.24
C ALA A 497 15.93 2.75 -11.61
N ILE A 498 15.62 3.34 -12.77
CA ILE A 498 16.16 4.63 -13.20
C ILE A 498 15.78 5.73 -12.21
N ASN A 499 14.49 5.90 -11.91
CA ASN A 499 14.04 6.95 -10.99
C ASN A 499 14.58 6.75 -9.57
N SER A 500 14.75 5.49 -9.13
CA SER A 500 15.34 5.20 -7.82
C SER A 500 16.82 5.60 -7.78
N HIS A 501 17.58 5.37 -8.83
CA HIS A 501 18.96 5.83 -8.95
C HIS A 501 19.05 7.35 -9.07
N ASP A 502 18.27 7.96 -9.96
CA ASP A 502 18.37 9.38 -10.32
C ASP A 502 17.93 10.32 -9.20
N PHE A 503 16.99 9.89 -8.34
CA PHE A 503 16.45 10.71 -7.26
C PHE A 503 16.75 10.18 -5.87
N ARG A 504 17.12 8.92 -5.71
CA ARG A 504 17.53 8.26 -4.46
C ARG A 504 16.58 8.54 -3.27
N PRO A 505 15.26 8.31 -3.42
CA PRO A 505 14.32 8.62 -2.34
C PRO A 505 14.42 7.61 -1.20
N LEU A 506 14.57 8.12 0.02
CA LEU A 506 14.66 7.37 1.27
C LEU A 506 13.51 7.72 2.20
N GLY A 507 13.27 6.84 3.19
CA GLY A 507 12.20 7.02 4.16
C GLY A 507 12.64 6.66 5.58
N LEU A 508 13.49 7.48 6.20
CA LEU A 508 13.80 7.38 7.62
C LEU A 508 12.64 7.98 8.44
N GLY A 509 12.21 7.25 9.47
CA GLY A 509 11.21 7.70 10.42
C GLY A 509 11.56 7.30 11.84
N PHE A 510 10.58 7.33 12.72
CA PHE A 510 10.71 6.86 14.09
C PHE A 510 9.47 6.09 14.55
N ALA A 511 9.61 5.39 15.67
CA ALA A 511 8.55 4.75 16.44
C ALA A 511 8.62 5.16 17.90
N ASN A 512 7.59 4.83 18.65
CA ASN A 512 7.54 5.06 20.10
C ASN A 512 7.36 6.53 20.54
N LEU A 513 6.77 7.40 19.68
CA LEU A 513 6.51 8.78 20.07
C LEU A 513 5.52 8.85 21.25
N GLY A 514 4.41 8.09 21.18
CA GLY A 514 3.42 8.06 22.27
C GLY A 514 4.03 7.60 23.60
N ALA A 515 4.85 6.57 23.56
CA ALA A 515 5.57 6.06 24.72
C ALA A 515 6.58 7.07 25.28
N LEU A 516 7.33 7.76 24.42
CA LEU A 516 8.28 8.80 24.81
C LEU A 516 7.58 9.97 25.52
N LEU A 517 6.45 10.44 24.98
CA LEU A 517 5.68 11.52 25.59
C LEU A 517 5.13 11.11 26.96
N MET A 518 4.55 9.89 27.05
CA MET A 518 4.05 9.34 28.30
C MET A 518 5.18 9.22 29.35
N ALA A 519 6.30 8.60 29.01
CA ALA A 519 7.47 8.45 29.88
C ALA A 519 8.06 9.81 30.33
N SER A 520 7.91 10.85 29.50
CA SER A 520 8.30 12.22 29.81
C SER A 520 7.28 12.99 30.69
N GLY A 521 6.14 12.37 31.02
CA GLY A 521 5.05 13.00 31.75
C GLY A 521 4.27 14.03 30.92
N LEU A 522 4.31 13.95 29.60
CA LEU A 522 3.67 14.88 28.67
C LEU A 522 2.42 14.26 28.06
N PRO A 523 1.22 14.86 28.19
CA PRO A 523 0.05 14.40 27.46
C PRO A 523 0.27 14.49 25.94
N TYR A 524 -0.16 13.46 25.20
CA TYR A 524 -0.09 13.44 23.74
C TYR A 524 -0.85 14.63 23.12
N ASP A 525 -2.05 14.94 23.62
CA ASP A 525 -2.84 16.10 23.19
C ASP A 525 -2.55 17.32 24.07
N SER A 526 -1.29 17.74 24.14
CA SER A 526 -0.87 18.98 24.77
C SER A 526 0.06 19.77 23.87
N ASP A 527 0.14 21.09 24.04
CA ASP A 527 1.08 21.91 23.30
C ASP A 527 2.53 21.52 23.58
N ALA A 528 2.87 21.15 24.83
CA ALA A 528 4.23 20.72 25.18
C ALA A 528 4.58 19.40 24.48
N GLY A 529 3.66 18.41 24.46
CA GLY A 529 3.85 17.16 23.74
C GLY A 529 4.02 17.39 22.22
N ARG A 530 3.21 18.28 21.63
CA ARG A 530 3.30 18.65 20.21
C ARG A 530 4.61 19.35 19.86
N ASP A 531 5.02 20.35 20.64
CA ASP A 531 6.28 21.08 20.41
C ASP A 531 7.50 20.16 20.57
N PHE A 532 7.47 19.24 21.55
CA PHE A 532 8.54 18.25 21.73
C PHE A 532 8.62 17.28 20.53
N ALA A 533 7.49 16.76 20.05
CA ALA A 533 7.43 15.92 18.85
C ALA A 533 7.94 16.65 17.60
N ALA A 534 7.56 17.93 17.43
CA ALA A 534 8.04 18.76 16.33
C ALA A 534 9.56 18.98 16.38
N ALA A 535 10.13 19.24 17.57
CA ALA A 535 11.57 19.45 17.73
C ALA A 535 12.40 18.19 17.42
N ILE A 536 11.96 17.02 17.91
CA ILE A 536 12.61 15.72 17.58
C ILE A 536 12.55 15.45 16.09
N THR A 537 11.39 15.68 15.45
CA THR A 537 11.23 15.46 14.01
C THR A 537 12.08 16.43 13.20
N ALA A 538 12.16 17.69 13.63
CA ALA A 538 13.02 18.71 13.02
C ALA A 538 14.50 18.33 13.10
N LEU A 539 14.93 17.77 14.23
CA LEU A 539 16.30 17.28 14.43
C LEU A 539 16.60 16.10 13.48
N MET A 540 15.72 15.08 13.44
CA MET A 540 15.86 13.91 12.54
C MET A 540 15.95 14.33 11.09
N HIS A 541 15.03 15.16 10.65
CA HIS A 541 14.93 15.55 9.25
C HIS A 541 16.11 16.44 8.79
N GLY A 542 16.51 17.37 9.65
CA GLY A 542 17.66 18.24 9.38
C GLY A 542 18.96 17.45 9.28
N GLU A 543 19.21 16.49 10.20
CA GLU A 543 20.40 15.61 10.14
C GLU A 543 20.36 14.71 8.92
N ALA A 544 19.21 14.14 8.58
CA ALA A 544 19.07 13.31 7.40
C ALA A 544 19.44 14.05 6.10
N TYR A 545 19.02 15.30 5.94
CA TYR A 545 19.42 16.11 4.79
C TYR A 545 20.87 16.61 4.90
N LEU A 546 21.38 16.91 6.10
CA LEU A 546 22.79 17.26 6.27
C LEU A 546 23.69 16.09 5.91
N GLN A 547 23.36 14.86 6.32
CA GLN A 547 24.11 13.65 5.93
C GLN A 547 24.01 13.40 4.42
N SER A 548 22.83 13.59 3.82
CA SER A 548 22.65 13.53 2.38
C SER A 548 23.54 14.53 1.64
N SER A 549 23.72 15.74 2.19
CA SER A 549 24.62 16.75 1.62
C SER A 549 26.10 16.43 1.86
N ARG A 550 26.46 15.83 3.00
CA ARG A 550 27.84 15.33 3.25
C ARG A 550 28.20 14.22 2.26
N MET A 551 27.28 13.29 2.00
CA MET A 551 27.48 12.27 0.96
C MET A 551 27.55 12.90 -0.43
N ALA A 552 26.75 13.92 -0.73
CA ALA A 552 26.82 14.64 -2.00
C ALA A 552 28.18 15.35 -2.22
N ALA A 553 28.81 15.82 -1.15
CA ALA A 553 30.14 16.45 -1.26
C ALA A 553 31.23 15.48 -1.71
N GLU A 554 31.12 14.19 -1.39
CA GLU A 554 32.13 13.16 -1.70
C GLU A 554 31.72 12.31 -2.93
N LEU A 555 30.45 11.98 -3.07
CA LEU A 555 29.92 11.04 -4.07
C LEU A 555 29.10 11.74 -5.19
N GLY A 556 28.91 13.06 -5.08
CA GLY A 556 28.04 13.84 -5.96
C GLY A 556 26.56 13.84 -5.54
N PRO A 557 25.82 14.91 -5.87
CA PRO A 557 24.39 14.97 -5.68
C PRO A 557 23.65 13.95 -6.57
N CYS A 558 22.38 13.66 -6.29
CA CYS A 558 21.57 12.80 -7.17
C CYS A 558 21.45 13.43 -8.58
N ALA A 559 21.30 12.57 -9.59
CA ALA A 559 21.26 13.00 -11.00
C ALA A 559 20.12 13.98 -11.29
N GLY A 560 18.99 13.86 -10.61
CA GLY A 560 17.85 14.78 -10.72
C GLY A 560 18.04 16.13 -10.02
N TYR A 561 19.09 16.31 -9.19
CA TYR A 561 19.29 17.55 -8.41
C TYR A 561 19.56 18.80 -9.27
N PRO A 562 20.41 18.79 -10.31
CA PRO A 562 20.70 19.99 -11.09
C PRO A 562 19.46 20.68 -11.66
N LEU A 563 18.53 19.91 -12.24
CA LEU A 563 17.26 20.41 -12.75
C LEU A 563 16.37 20.99 -11.65
N ASN A 564 16.43 20.39 -10.45
CA ASN A 564 15.54 20.71 -9.33
C ASN A 564 16.20 21.57 -8.24
N ARG A 565 17.41 22.10 -8.47
CA ARG A 565 18.20 22.82 -7.46
C ARG A 565 17.43 23.92 -6.75
N ASP A 566 16.82 24.84 -7.49
CA ASP A 566 16.14 25.99 -6.91
C ASP A 566 14.84 25.60 -6.17
N PRO A 567 13.92 24.80 -6.73
CA PRO A 567 12.80 24.28 -5.96
C PRO A 567 13.22 23.45 -4.74
N PHE A 568 14.30 22.67 -4.83
CA PHE A 568 14.82 21.89 -3.72
C PHE A 568 15.28 22.79 -2.57
N LEU A 569 16.17 23.75 -2.84
CA LEU A 569 16.66 24.72 -1.84
C LEU A 569 15.51 25.55 -1.24
N GLY A 570 14.49 25.88 -2.06
CA GLY A 570 13.29 26.54 -1.58
C GLY A 570 12.53 25.71 -0.54
N VAL A 571 12.41 24.40 -0.74
CA VAL A 571 11.77 23.46 0.22
C VAL A 571 12.62 23.35 1.50
N ILE A 572 13.94 23.21 1.39
CA ILE A 572 14.84 23.20 2.56
C ILE A 572 14.71 24.49 3.39
N ALA A 573 14.65 25.64 2.72
CA ALA A 573 14.42 26.93 3.40
C ALA A 573 13.05 26.99 4.12
N MET A 574 12.00 26.39 3.53
CA MET A 574 10.69 26.27 4.15
C MET A 574 10.72 25.38 5.42
N HIS A 575 11.44 24.26 5.40
CA HIS A 575 11.64 23.42 6.59
C HIS A 575 12.35 24.19 7.71
N ARG A 576 13.44 24.90 7.38
CA ARG A 576 14.17 25.78 8.33
C ARG A 576 13.25 26.85 8.91
N GLN A 577 12.46 27.53 8.08
CA GLN A 577 11.53 28.57 8.54
C GLN A 577 10.47 28.02 9.51
N ALA A 578 10.04 26.77 9.32
CA ALA A 578 9.03 26.13 10.17
C ALA A 578 9.47 25.99 11.64
N LEU A 579 10.79 25.96 11.93
CA LEU A 579 11.32 25.96 13.32
C LEU A 579 10.81 27.13 14.16
N GLY A 580 10.52 28.28 13.54
CA GLY A 580 9.97 29.44 14.23
C GLY A 580 8.58 29.23 14.83
N LYS A 581 7.90 28.12 14.48
CA LYS A 581 6.58 27.74 15.03
C LYS A 581 6.68 26.94 16.33
N ILE A 582 7.85 26.39 16.66
CA ILE A 582 8.08 25.61 17.88
C ILE A 582 8.26 26.60 19.07
N ASN A 583 7.49 26.37 20.12
CA ASN A 583 7.59 27.24 21.34
C ASN A 583 8.83 26.85 22.14
N PRO A 584 9.85 27.75 22.26
CA PRO A 584 11.09 27.43 22.96
C PRO A 584 10.92 27.16 24.46
N HIS A 585 9.84 27.67 25.09
CA HIS A 585 9.57 27.45 26.52
C HIS A 585 8.94 26.10 26.85
N LYS A 586 8.55 25.32 25.84
CA LYS A 586 7.90 24.00 25.98
C LYS A 586 8.79 22.83 25.56
N VAL A 587 10.00 23.11 25.15
CA VAL A 587 10.96 22.12 24.62
C VAL A 587 12.30 22.30 25.36
N PRO A 588 13.05 21.20 25.62
CA PRO A 588 14.41 21.34 26.15
C PRO A 588 15.26 22.26 25.27
N GLU A 589 15.90 23.27 25.88
CA GLU A 589 16.65 24.30 25.14
C GLU A 589 17.72 23.70 24.22
N ASN A 590 18.50 22.74 24.71
CA ASN A 590 19.54 22.06 23.96
C ASN A 590 19.02 21.36 22.70
N LEU A 591 17.79 20.86 22.71
CA LEU A 591 17.18 20.18 21.58
C LEU A 591 16.83 21.18 20.46
N LEU A 592 16.15 22.28 20.81
CA LEU A 592 15.71 23.26 19.82
C LEU A 592 16.91 24.06 19.24
N GLU A 593 17.91 24.41 20.06
CA GLU A 593 19.12 25.08 19.58
C GLU A 593 19.94 24.17 18.66
N SER A 594 20.07 22.89 19.02
CA SER A 594 20.70 21.91 18.16
C SER A 594 19.98 21.83 16.81
N ALA A 595 18.66 21.77 16.79
CA ALA A 595 17.88 21.74 15.56
C ALA A 595 18.06 23.01 14.72
N LYS A 596 18.06 24.20 15.34
CA LYS A 596 18.26 25.48 14.62
C LYS A 596 19.63 25.55 13.92
N LYS A 597 20.70 25.28 14.67
CA LYS A 597 22.07 25.24 14.13
C LYS A 597 22.19 24.22 13.01
N LEU A 598 21.64 23.04 13.22
CA LEU A 598 21.63 21.96 12.25
C LEU A 598 21.00 22.35 10.90
N TRP A 599 19.85 23.05 10.93
CA TRP A 599 19.19 23.50 9.70
C TRP A 599 19.94 24.62 9.00
N ASP A 600 20.69 25.48 9.74
CA ASP A 600 21.60 26.46 9.14
C ASP A 600 22.76 25.76 8.42
N ASP A 601 23.38 24.77 9.08
CA ASP A 601 24.46 23.95 8.51
C ASP A 601 23.96 23.15 7.29
N CYS A 602 22.74 22.58 7.37
CA CYS A 602 22.10 21.83 6.28
C CYS A 602 21.89 22.69 5.03
N LEU A 603 21.33 23.89 5.18
CA LEU A 603 21.11 24.82 4.08
C LEU A 603 22.45 25.28 3.47
N ALA A 604 23.43 25.66 4.30
CA ALA A 604 24.75 26.09 3.83
C ALA A 604 25.48 24.99 3.06
N SER A 605 25.48 23.76 3.57
CA SER A 605 26.08 22.60 2.90
C SER A 605 25.36 22.29 1.59
N GLY A 606 24.02 22.27 1.57
CA GLY A 606 23.23 22.01 0.38
C GLY A 606 23.38 23.06 -0.73
N MET A 607 23.56 24.31 -0.38
CA MET A 607 23.89 25.38 -1.34
C MET A 607 25.23 25.12 -2.05
N LYS A 608 26.19 24.54 -1.33
CA LYS A 608 27.55 24.28 -1.81
C LYS A 608 27.68 22.98 -2.59
N TYR A 609 27.12 21.88 -2.07
CA TYR A 609 27.35 20.51 -2.56
C TYR A 609 26.10 19.87 -3.16
N GLY A 610 24.92 20.42 -2.93
CA GLY A 610 23.64 19.80 -3.26
C GLY A 610 23.25 18.71 -2.24
N TYR A 611 22.32 17.85 -2.66
CA TYR A 611 21.82 16.72 -1.87
C TYR A 611 21.85 15.44 -2.69
N ARG A 612 22.28 14.34 -2.07
CA ARG A 612 22.30 13.02 -2.71
C ARG A 612 20.93 12.35 -2.77
N ASN A 613 19.99 12.76 -1.93
CA ASN A 613 18.67 12.15 -1.82
C ASN A 613 17.58 13.21 -1.97
N ALA A 614 16.70 13.03 -2.94
CA ALA A 614 15.61 13.96 -3.19
C ALA A 614 14.51 13.91 -2.09
N GLN A 615 14.41 12.79 -1.39
CA GLN A 615 13.58 12.60 -0.19
C GLN A 615 14.36 11.78 0.83
N VAL A 616 14.24 12.09 2.13
CA VAL A 616 15.01 11.41 3.20
C VAL A 616 14.13 10.86 4.32
N THR A 617 12.97 11.47 4.62
CA THR A 617 12.16 11.11 5.79
C THR A 617 10.68 10.91 5.47
N VAL A 618 10.08 9.95 6.17
CA VAL A 618 8.63 9.69 6.24
C VAL A 618 8.30 9.20 7.65
N LEU A 619 7.03 9.27 8.07
CA LEU A 619 6.58 8.55 9.25
C LEU A 619 5.75 7.35 8.83
N ALA A 620 6.42 6.19 8.76
CA ALA A 620 5.82 4.92 8.44
C ALA A 620 5.04 4.34 9.63
N PRO A 621 4.11 3.39 9.41
CA PRO A 621 3.32 2.78 10.49
C PRO A 621 4.16 1.98 11.49
N THR A 622 5.34 1.49 11.12
CA THR A 622 6.25 0.67 11.96
C THR A 622 5.58 -0.52 12.68
N GLY A 623 4.64 -1.20 12.00
CA GLY A 623 3.84 -2.25 12.64
C GLY A 623 4.69 -3.43 13.13
N THR A 624 5.14 -4.32 12.21
CA THR A 624 5.89 -5.54 12.56
C THR A 624 7.28 -5.24 13.12
N ILE A 625 7.98 -4.24 12.54
CA ILE A 625 9.31 -3.85 13.03
C ILE A 625 9.25 -3.15 14.39
N GLY A 626 8.14 -2.47 14.72
CA GLY A 626 7.92 -1.91 16.05
C GLY A 626 7.92 -3.01 17.13
N PHE A 627 7.23 -4.13 16.90
CA PHE A 627 7.27 -5.27 17.83
C PHE A 627 8.65 -5.93 17.91
N MET A 628 9.42 -5.96 16.81
CA MET A 628 10.82 -6.44 16.84
C MET A 628 11.72 -5.52 17.67
N MET A 629 11.41 -4.22 17.73
CA MET A 629 12.15 -3.22 18.49
C MET A 629 11.59 -3.01 19.92
N ASP A 630 10.66 -3.83 20.36
CA ASP A 630 9.97 -3.68 21.66
C ASP A 630 9.33 -2.31 21.87
N CYS A 631 8.74 -1.76 20.81
CA CYS A 631 8.03 -0.49 20.89
C CYS A 631 6.63 -0.67 21.50
N ASP A 632 6.28 0.14 22.49
CA ASP A 632 4.93 0.20 23.07
C ASP A 632 3.94 0.88 22.13
N THR A 633 4.41 1.91 21.36
CA THR A 633 3.60 2.61 20.37
C THR A 633 4.27 2.61 19.00
N THR A 634 3.48 2.61 17.93
CA THR A 634 3.94 2.50 16.54
C THR A 634 3.97 3.87 15.86
N GLY A 635 5.08 4.18 15.15
CA GLY A 635 5.22 5.44 14.42
C GLY A 635 4.96 6.66 15.31
N ILE A 636 4.12 7.56 14.83
CA ILE A 636 3.64 8.77 15.52
C ILE A 636 2.40 8.51 16.39
N GLU A 637 1.88 7.27 16.41
CA GLU A 637 0.63 6.97 17.11
C GLU A 637 0.80 7.13 18.63
N PRO A 638 -0.22 7.63 19.34
CA PRO A 638 -0.30 7.42 20.77
C PRO A 638 -0.62 5.96 21.05
N ASP A 639 -0.63 5.53 22.33
CA ASP A 639 -1.11 4.19 22.62
C ASP A 639 -2.59 4.06 22.26
N LEU A 640 -2.96 2.88 21.76
CA LEU A 640 -4.35 2.55 21.44
C LEU A 640 -5.20 2.45 22.70
N ALA A 641 -4.67 1.72 23.71
CA ALA A 641 -5.18 1.55 25.05
C ALA A 641 -4.05 1.07 25.97
N LEU A 642 -4.10 1.38 27.28
CA LEU A 642 -3.10 0.91 28.26
C LEU A 642 -3.04 -0.61 28.34
N VAL A 643 -4.19 -1.28 28.20
CA VAL A 643 -4.30 -2.74 28.03
C VAL A 643 -4.98 -3.00 26.70
N LYS A 644 -4.33 -3.73 25.82
CA LYS A 644 -4.82 -4.02 24.47
C LYS A 644 -4.63 -5.48 24.10
N TYR A 645 -5.55 -5.98 23.28
CA TYR A 645 -5.55 -7.35 22.79
C TYR A 645 -5.36 -7.31 21.28
N LYS A 646 -4.31 -7.95 20.78
CA LYS A 646 -4.00 -8.01 19.36
C LYS A 646 -4.33 -9.38 18.79
N LYS A 647 -5.22 -9.41 17.80
CA LYS A 647 -5.51 -10.58 17.00
C LYS A 647 -4.45 -10.75 15.92
N LEU A 648 -3.74 -11.86 15.90
CA LEU A 648 -2.75 -12.18 14.88
C LEU A 648 -3.41 -12.83 13.66
N VAL A 649 -2.87 -12.57 12.48
CA VAL A 649 -3.26 -13.29 11.26
C VAL A 649 -2.93 -14.77 11.45
N GLY A 650 -3.95 -15.63 11.36
CA GLY A 650 -3.87 -17.05 11.71
C GLY A 650 -4.48 -17.41 13.08
N GLY A 651 -5.10 -16.43 13.80
CA GLY A 651 -5.98 -16.68 14.95
C GLY A 651 -5.33 -16.69 16.34
N GLY A 652 -4.15 -16.06 16.53
CA GLY A 652 -3.56 -15.87 17.88
C GLY A 652 -4.02 -14.56 18.53
N LEU A 653 -4.17 -14.54 19.87
CA LEU A 653 -4.45 -13.36 20.68
C LEU A 653 -3.25 -13.05 21.60
N ILE A 654 -2.76 -11.80 21.59
CA ILE A 654 -1.71 -11.35 22.50
C ILE A 654 -2.27 -10.21 23.34
N LYS A 655 -2.23 -10.36 24.70
CA LYS A 655 -2.44 -9.24 25.64
C LYS A 655 -1.16 -8.42 25.71
N ILE A 656 -1.26 -7.11 25.51
CA ILE A 656 -0.16 -6.15 25.56
C ILE A 656 -0.53 -5.10 26.59
N VAL A 657 0.30 -4.94 27.61
CA VAL A 657 0.20 -3.88 28.62
C VAL A 657 1.28 -2.85 28.32
N ASN A 658 0.99 -1.57 28.44
CA ASN A 658 1.96 -0.50 28.21
C ASN A 658 3.03 -0.47 29.30
N ASN A 659 4.29 -0.71 28.93
CA ASN A 659 5.43 -0.78 29.83
C ASN A 659 5.91 0.59 30.35
N MET A 660 5.41 1.69 29.77
CA MET A 660 5.85 3.04 30.13
C MET A 660 5.08 3.65 31.29
N VAL A 661 3.97 3.06 31.70
CA VAL A 661 3.15 3.57 32.82
C VAL A 661 3.95 3.73 34.11
N PRO A 662 4.74 2.73 34.59
CA PRO A 662 5.56 2.90 35.77
C PRO A 662 6.56 4.04 35.65
N THR A 663 7.25 4.16 34.53
CA THR A 663 8.22 5.22 34.25
C THR A 663 7.56 6.61 34.30
N ALA A 664 6.39 6.73 33.67
CA ALA A 664 5.62 7.98 33.67
C ALA A 664 5.18 8.39 35.08
N LEU A 665 4.70 7.44 35.89
CA LEU A 665 4.30 7.69 37.26
C LEU A 665 5.48 8.17 38.13
N LEU A 666 6.65 7.53 38.00
CA LEU A 666 7.87 7.98 38.69
C LEU A 666 8.27 9.39 38.24
N LYS A 667 8.19 9.69 36.93
CA LYS A 667 8.49 11.02 36.40
C LYS A 667 7.53 12.11 36.94
N LEU A 668 6.27 11.74 37.19
CA LEU A 668 5.24 12.60 37.77
C LEU A 668 5.35 12.76 39.31
N GLY A 669 6.34 12.12 39.95
CA GLY A 669 6.64 12.24 41.36
C GLY A 669 5.92 11.25 42.28
N TYR A 670 5.36 10.17 41.75
CA TYR A 670 4.85 9.07 42.56
C TYR A 670 6.01 8.19 43.06
N THR A 671 5.86 7.65 44.25
CA THR A 671 6.84 6.70 44.80
C THR A 671 6.70 5.34 44.14
N PRO A 672 7.74 4.46 44.14
CA PRO A 672 7.66 3.12 43.56
C PRO A 672 6.49 2.26 44.07
N PRO A 673 6.12 2.25 45.39
CA PRO A 673 4.94 1.56 45.88
C PRO A 673 3.64 2.11 45.26
N GLN A 674 3.46 3.45 45.21
CA GLN A 674 2.29 4.06 44.60
C GLN A 674 2.17 3.72 43.12
N ALA A 675 3.29 3.72 42.39
CA ALA A 675 3.30 3.34 40.99
C ALA A 675 2.88 1.86 40.82
N ALA A 676 3.37 0.96 41.68
CA ALA A 676 2.99 -0.44 41.65
C ALA A 676 1.49 -0.67 41.92
N ASP A 677 0.92 0.04 42.92
CA ASP A 677 -0.51 -0.02 43.21
C ASP A 677 -1.38 0.44 42.05
N ILE A 678 -0.98 1.53 41.37
CA ILE A 678 -1.68 2.05 40.20
C ILE A 678 -1.58 1.07 39.02
N VAL A 679 -0.42 0.46 38.78
CA VAL A 679 -0.24 -0.56 37.73
C VAL A 679 -1.11 -1.79 38.00
N ASN A 680 -1.13 -2.28 39.24
CA ASN A 680 -1.99 -3.38 39.65
C ASN A 680 -3.47 -3.06 39.42
N TYR A 681 -3.86 -1.81 39.72
CA TYR A 681 -5.24 -1.36 39.44
C TYR A 681 -5.56 -1.42 37.94
N ILE A 682 -4.65 -0.95 37.08
CA ILE A 682 -4.82 -0.99 35.59
C ILE A 682 -4.97 -2.44 35.13
N ASP A 683 -4.17 -3.37 35.65
CA ASP A 683 -4.24 -4.79 35.30
C ASP A 683 -5.58 -5.44 35.66
N GLN A 684 -6.16 -5.03 36.77
CA GLN A 684 -7.45 -5.56 37.25
C GLN A 684 -8.65 -4.92 36.58
N HIS A 685 -8.60 -3.62 36.29
CA HIS A 685 -9.75 -2.83 35.81
C HIS A 685 -9.69 -2.45 34.34
N GLY A 686 -8.55 -2.64 33.68
CA GLY A 686 -8.35 -2.27 32.27
C GLY A 686 -8.30 -0.76 31.99
N THR A 687 -8.31 0.07 33.06
CA THR A 687 -8.26 1.54 32.99
C THR A 687 -7.46 2.11 34.15
N ILE A 688 -6.87 3.30 33.95
CA ILE A 688 -6.23 4.06 35.02
C ILE A 688 -7.22 4.99 35.75
N GLU A 689 -8.40 5.20 35.20
CA GLU A 689 -9.42 6.07 35.78
C GLU A 689 -9.94 5.47 37.10
N GLY A 690 -9.87 6.25 38.18
CA GLY A 690 -10.25 5.78 39.51
C GLY A 690 -9.14 5.06 40.26
N ALA A 691 -7.93 4.97 39.73
CA ALA A 691 -6.81 4.36 40.46
C ALA A 691 -6.51 5.11 41.77
N PRO A 692 -6.36 4.39 42.91
CA PRO A 692 -6.13 5.01 44.21
C PRO A 692 -4.85 5.83 44.23
N GLY A 693 -4.93 7.06 44.76
CA GLY A 693 -3.78 7.96 44.87
C GLY A 693 -3.34 8.68 43.61
N LEU A 694 -3.98 8.37 42.44
CA LEU A 694 -3.69 9.08 41.20
C LEU A 694 -4.31 10.50 41.22
N LYS A 695 -3.52 11.50 40.93
CA LYS A 695 -3.97 12.91 40.86
C LYS A 695 -4.74 13.15 39.55
N PRO A 696 -5.90 13.86 39.60
CA PRO A 696 -6.70 14.12 38.39
C PRO A 696 -5.97 14.86 37.29
N GLU A 697 -5.05 15.76 37.60
CA GLU A 697 -4.24 16.53 36.64
C GLU A 697 -3.27 15.65 35.84
N HIS A 698 -2.92 14.47 36.34
CA HIS A 698 -2.01 13.53 35.64
C HIS A 698 -2.72 12.58 34.70
N LEU A 699 -4.06 12.48 34.77
CA LEU A 699 -4.83 11.55 33.92
C LEU A 699 -4.58 11.74 32.42
N ALA A 700 -4.43 12.99 31.96
CA ALA A 700 -4.23 13.32 30.56
C ALA A 700 -2.92 12.73 29.97
N VAL A 701 -1.92 12.43 30.78
CA VAL A 701 -0.66 11.78 30.36
C VAL A 701 -0.91 10.35 29.88
N PHE A 702 -1.93 9.70 30.42
CA PHE A 702 -2.29 8.30 30.16
C PHE A 702 -3.48 8.15 29.21
N ASP A 703 -3.98 9.24 28.61
CA ASP A 703 -5.04 9.18 27.61
C ASP A 703 -4.53 8.44 26.36
N CYS A 704 -5.36 7.52 25.87
CA CYS A 704 -5.09 6.69 24.71
C CYS A 704 -6.02 7.02 23.53
N SER A 705 -5.81 6.38 22.37
CA SER A 705 -6.60 6.63 21.15
C SER A 705 -8.07 6.23 21.28
N LEU A 706 -8.34 5.13 21.99
CA LEU A 706 -9.69 4.59 22.22
C LEU A 706 -10.04 4.63 23.72
N LYS A 707 -11.32 4.71 24.01
CA LYS A 707 -11.83 4.60 25.37
C LYS A 707 -11.54 3.20 25.90
N PRO A 708 -11.03 3.05 27.15
CA PRO A 708 -10.96 1.74 27.78
C PRO A 708 -12.37 1.16 27.98
N ALA A 709 -12.48 -0.17 27.99
CA ALA A 709 -13.78 -0.84 28.20
C ALA A 709 -14.50 -0.37 29.47
N ASN A 710 -13.75 -0.09 30.54
CA ASN A 710 -14.24 0.37 31.85
C ASN A 710 -13.91 1.84 32.14
N GLY A 711 -13.61 2.66 31.11
CA GLY A 711 -13.24 4.07 31.25
C GLY A 711 -14.03 4.98 30.31
N LYS A 712 -13.82 6.29 30.45
CA LYS A 712 -14.52 7.32 29.66
C LYS A 712 -13.59 8.21 28.86
N ARG A 713 -12.29 8.20 29.18
CA ARG A 713 -11.31 9.12 28.61
C ARG A 713 -10.67 8.53 27.35
N SER A 714 -10.44 9.38 26.40
CA SER A 714 -9.61 9.12 25.22
C SER A 714 -9.05 10.45 24.69
N ILE A 715 -8.03 10.39 23.86
CA ILE A 715 -7.52 11.55 23.11
C ILE A 715 -8.61 12.00 22.15
N HIS A 716 -8.92 13.31 22.17
CA HIS A 716 -9.86 13.91 21.22
C HIS A 716 -9.32 13.77 19.79
N TYR A 717 -10.17 13.45 18.81
CA TYR A 717 -9.72 13.22 17.40
C TYR A 717 -8.94 14.40 16.82
N MET A 718 -9.23 15.66 17.21
CA MET A 718 -8.43 16.82 16.81
C MET A 718 -7.04 16.85 17.43
N GLY A 719 -6.80 16.14 18.54
CA GLY A 719 -5.45 15.95 19.10
C GLY A 719 -4.53 15.19 18.13
N HIS A 720 -5.06 14.16 17.47
CA HIS A 720 -4.35 13.44 16.40
C HIS A 720 -4.02 14.36 15.23
N VAL A 721 -5.00 15.15 14.75
CA VAL A 721 -4.83 16.08 13.62
C VAL A 721 -3.78 17.16 13.93
N ARG A 722 -3.84 17.75 15.13
CA ARG A 722 -2.88 18.79 15.57
C ARG A 722 -1.47 18.23 15.72
N MET A 723 -1.31 17.01 16.25
CA MET A 723 0.00 16.36 16.33
C MET A 723 0.62 16.15 14.93
N MET A 724 -0.17 15.66 13.96
CA MET A 724 0.29 15.54 12.57
C MET A 724 0.69 16.91 12.00
N ALA A 725 -0.09 17.95 12.27
CA ALA A 725 0.12 19.30 11.72
C ALA A 725 1.43 19.96 12.16
N VAL A 726 1.85 19.72 13.42
CA VAL A 726 3.11 20.29 13.93
C VAL A 726 4.34 19.53 13.45
N VAL A 727 4.18 18.23 13.12
CA VAL A 727 5.25 17.36 12.65
C VAL A 727 5.42 17.43 11.13
N GLN A 728 4.33 17.58 10.36
CA GLN A 728 4.36 17.56 8.89
C GLN A 728 5.36 18.54 8.25
N PRO A 729 5.58 19.77 8.75
CA PRO A 729 6.57 20.69 8.18
C PRO A 729 8.03 20.21 8.30
N PHE A 730 8.31 19.16 9.05
CA PHE A 730 9.64 18.57 9.26
C PHE A 730 9.77 17.16 8.65
N LEU A 731 9.05 16.91 7.54
CA LEU A 731 9.14 15.66 6.78
C LEU A 731 9.13 15.95 5.29
N SER A 732 10.07 15.35 4.55
CA SER A 732 10.07 15.42 3.08
C SER A 732 8.92 14.63 2.48
N GLY A 733 8.64 13.43 2.97
CA GLY A 733 7.42 12.69 2.66
C GLY A 733 6.23 13.12 3.51
N ALA A 734 5.40 12.17 3.92
CA ALA A 734 4.19 12.42 4.68
C ALA A 734 4.09 11.51 5.93
N ILE A 735 2.92 11.40 6.50
CA ILE A 735 2.67 10.74 7.77
C ILE A 735 1.62 9.65 7.58
N SER A 736 1.95 8.42 7.94
CA SER A 736 0.96 7.37 8.14
C SER A 736 0.43 7.46 9.56
N LYS A 737 -0.77 7.97 9.69
CA LYS A 737 -1.48 8.07 10.97
C LYS A 737 -2.98 7.96 10.75
N THR A 738 -3.60 7.19 11.63
CA THR A 738 -5.06 7.10 11.72
C THR A 738 -5.59 8.14 12.68
N VAL A 739 -6.60 8.91 12.25
CA VAL A 739 -7.40 9.74 13.15
C VAL A 739 -8.50 8.85 13.72
N ASN A 740 -8.29 8.40 14.96
CA ASN A 740 -9.29 7.58 15.65
C ASN A 740 -10.44 8.46 16.14
N MET A 741 -11.66 8.07 15.82
CA MET A 741 -12.89 8.77 16.20
C MET A 741 -13.79 7.81 16.97
N PRO A 742 -14.54 8.30 17.98
CA PRO A 742 -15.45 7.47 18.75
C PRO A 742 -16.64 7.00 17.90
N GLU A 743 -17.32 5.95 18.35
CA GLU A 743 -18.45 5.34 17.63
C GLU A 743 -19.59 6.34 17.38
N GLU A 744 -19.83 7.25 18.32
CA GLU A 744 -20.84 8.29 18.26
C GLU A 744 -20.51 9.45 17.30
N ALA A 745 -19.32 9.49 16.72
CA ALA A 745 -18.92 10.53 15.77
C ALA A 745 -19.82 10.56 14.52
N THR A 746 -20.12 11.77 14.05
CA THR A 746 -21.01 11.99 12.90
C THR A 746 -20.25 12.17 11.58
N PRO A 747 -20.88 12.00 10.42
CA PRO A 747 -20.29 12.34 9.12
C PRO A 747 -19.86 13.81 9.03
N GLU A 748 -20.59 14.73 9.64
CA GLU A 748 -20.24 16.16 9.67
C GLU A 748 -18.94 16.43 10.43
N GLU A 749 -18.71 15.74 11.54
CA GLU A 749 -17.43 15.80 12.27
C GLU A 749 -16.28 15.28 11.42
N ILE A 750 -16.50 14.22 10.64
CA ILE A 750 -15.50 13.70 9.68
C ILE A 750 -15.20 14.73 8.58
N ALA A 751 -16.21 15.35 8.01
CA ALA A 751 -16.04 16.42 7.01
C ALA A 751 -15.25 17.61 7.59
N ASN A 752 -15.51 17.96 8.87
CA ASN A 752 -14.77 18.99 9.58
C ASN A 752 -13.30 18.57 9.81
N VAL A 753 -13.02 17.32 10.15
CA VAL A 753 -11.64 16.80 10.30
C VAL A 753 -10.87 16.94 8.99
N TYR A 754 -11.46 16.60 7.85
CA TYR A 754 -10.82 16.78 6.54
C TYR A 754 -10.57 18.26 6.22
N THR A 755 -11.55 19.15 6.51
CA THR A 755 -11.42 20.59 6.27
C THR A 755 -10.34 21.22 7.16
N GLU A 756 -10.31 20.88 8.44
CA GLU A 756 -9.28 21.38 9.37
C GLU A 756 -7.88 20.83 9.02
N GLY A 757 -7.78 19.56 8.61
CA GLY A 757 -6.50 19.00 8.15
C GLY A 757 -5.94 19.74 6.94
N TRP A 758 -6.78 20.13 5.99
CA TRP A 758 -6.41 21.00 4.88
C TRP A 758 -5.90 22.37 5.37
N ARG A 759 -6.65 23.04 6.27
CA ARG A 759 -6.29 24.34 6.81
C ARG A 759 -4.96 24.32 7.58
N LEU A 760 -4.72 23.22 8.27
CA LEU A 760 -3.49 23.00 9.04
C LEU A 760 -2.29 22.56 8.16
N GLY A 761 -2.50 22.34 6.87
CA GLY A 761 -1.44 22.02 5.91
C GLY A 761 -0.96 20.57 5.94
N LEU A 762 -1.83 19.64 6.26
CA LEU A 762 -1.53 18.20 6.14
C LEU A 762 -1.43 17.80 4.68
N LYS A 763 -0.66 16.73 4.39
CA LYS A 763 -0.57 16.13 3.05
C LYS A 763 -1.67 15.09 2.82
N SER A 764 -2.07 14.36 3.87
CA SER A 764 -3.14 13.36 3.81
C SER A 764 -3.77 13.11 5.17
N ILE A 765 -5.00 12.59 5.17
CA ILE A 765 -5.72 12.13 6.36
C ILE A 765 -6.45 10.83 6.06
N ALA A 766 -6.31 9.86 6.96
CA ALA A 766 -7.12 8.65 7.04
C ALA A 766 -7.85 8.63 8.38
N ILE A 767 -9.13 8.24 8.36
CA ILE A 767 -9.99 8.21 9.53
C ILE A 767 -10.37 6.76 9.86
N TYR A 768 -10.47 6.47 11.14
CA TYR A 768 -11.06 5.24 11.63
C TYR A 768 -12.05 5.57 12.74
N ARG A 769 -13.34 5.35 12.48
CA ARG A 769 -14.39 5.44 13.49
C ARG A 769 -14.57 4.06 14.15
N ASP A 770 -14.62 4.04 15.49
CA ASP A 770 -14.88 2.81 16.22
C ASP A 770 -16.22 2.20 15.79
N GLY A 771 -16.29 0.88 15.67
CA GLY A 771 -17.48 0.18 15.19
C GLY A 771 -17.76 0.27 13.67
N SER A 772 -16.88 0.94 12.86
CA SER A 772 -17.09 1.02 11.40
C SER A 772 -16.86 -0.32 10.67
N LYS A 773 -16.24 -1.31 11.32
CA LYS A 773 -16.05 -2.68 10.80
C LYS A 773 -16.44 -3.72 11.82
N ARG A 774 -17.09 -4.81 11.36
CA ARG A 774 -17.49 -5.94 12.21
C ARG A 774 -16.30 -6.74 12.76
N SER A 775 -15.14 -6.71 12.10
CA SER A 775 -13.90 -7.36 12.55
C SER A 775 -12.81 -6.35 12.70
N GLN A 776 -12.28 -6.18 13.93
CA GLN A 776 -11.20 -5.25 14.26
C GLN A 776 -9.93 -6.04 14.60
N PRO A 777 -8.74 -5.62 14.11
CA PRO A 777 -7.47 -6.31 14.42
C PRO A 777 -6.93 -6.03 15.83
N LEU A 778 -7.42 -4.98 16.50
CA LEU A 778 -7.07 -4.58 17.87
C LEU A 778 -8.34 -4.24 18.64
N ASN A 779 -8.49 -4.78 19.85
CA ASN A 779 -9.63 -4.55 20.74
C ASN A 779 -9.16 -4.10 22.11
N THR A 780 -10.02 -3.35 22.81
CA THR A 780 -9.81 -2.91 24.19
C THR A 780 -10.40 -3.91 25.22
N SER A 781 -11.06 -4.99 24.78
CA SER A 781 -11.66 -6.03 25.62
C SER A 781 -11.43 -7.43 25.07
N ASP A 782 -11.48 -8.44 25.96
CA ASP A 782 -11.47 -9.87 25.65
C ASP A 782 -12.80 -10.36 25.05
N ALA A 783 -13.85 -9.53 25.08
CA ALA A 783 -15.19 -9.94 24.71
C ALA A 783 -15.25 -10.33 23.23
N LYS A 784 -15.84 -11.49 22.96
CA LYS A 784 -16.33 -11.85 21.63
C LYS A 784 -17.22 -10.71 21.12
N PRO A 785 -17.19 -10.37 19.82
CA PRO A 785 -18.14 -9.40 19.26
C PRO A 785 -19.55 -9.83 19.67
N GLN A 786 -20.22 -9.04 20.49
CA GLN A 786 -21.66 -9.23 20.71
C GLN A 786 -22.32 -8.91 19.37
N VAL A 787 -23.12 -9.84 18.89
CA VAL A 787 -24.08 -9.56 17.81
C VAL A 787 -24.99 -8.47 18.37
N GLN A 788 -24.75 -7.22 18.00
CA GLN A 788 -25.66 -6.13 18.32
C GLN A 788 -26.92 -6.36 17.51
N ASP A 789 -28.07 -6.31 18.20
CA ASP A 789 -29.36 -6.34 17.55
C ASP A 789 -29.47 -5.29 16.45
N PRO A 790 -30.13 -5.59 15.33
CA PRO A 790 -30.20 -4.68 14.19
C PRO A 790 -30.81 -3.36 14.62
N VAL A 791 -30.06 -2.27 14.44
CA VAL A 791 -30.56 -0.90 14.62
C VAL A 791 -31.77 -0.70 13.67
N PRO A 792 -32.92 -0.23 14.15
CA PRO A 792 -34.07 -0.03 13.30
C PRO A 792 -33.76 0.97 12.18
N HIS A 793 -33.96 0.55 10.94
CA HIS A 793 -33.80 1.40 9.77
C HIS A 793 -34.72 2.63 9.84
N ALA A 794 -34.20 3.81 10.06
CA ALA A 794 -34.89 5.07 9.78
C ALA A 794 -34.76 5.38 8.28
N GLY A 795 -35.89 5.48 7.61
CA GLY A 795 -36.05 6.22 6.36
C GLY A 795 -35.98 5.42 5.05
N ARG A 796 -37.09 4.82 4.67
CA ARG A 796 -37.46 4.63 3.26
C ARG A 796 -37.54 6.01 2.59
N ILE A 797 -36.72 6.26 1.61
CA ILE A 797 -36.94 7.36 0.66
C ILE A 797 -38.16 6.96 -0.15
N GLN A 798 -39.27 7.68 0.05
CA GLN A 798 -40.46 7.59 -0.77
C GLN A 798 -40.24 8.38 -2.03
N ASP A 799 -40.46 7.73 -3.15
CA ASP A 799 -40.64 8.33 -4.45
C ASP A 799 -42.01 9.09 -4.46
N SER A 800 -41.93 10.37 -4.80
CA SER A 800 -43.12 11.24 -4.82
C SER A 800 -43.98 10.99 -6.06
N GLY A 801 -45.12 10.39 -5.88
CA GLY A 801 -46.19 10.31 -6.86
C GLY A 801 -47.52 10.62 -6.20
N ASP A 802 -48.05 11.77 -6.52
CA ASP A 802 -49.28 12.42 -6.13
C ASP A 802 -50.54 11.53 -6.26
N ARG A 803 -51.39 11.46 -5.22
CA ARG A 803 -52.87 11.51 -5.32
C ARG A 803 -53.50 11.51 -3.92
N ARG A 804 -54.35 12.54 -3.74
CA ARG A 804 -55.27 12.78 -2.64
C ARG A 804 -56.37 11.69 -2.56
N HIS A 805 -56.84 11.34 -1.33
CA HIS A 805 -58.23 11.47 -0.86
C HIS A 805 -58.37 11.05 0.62
N GLU A 806 -58.97 11.96 1.36
CA GLU A 806 -59.83 12.05 2.51
C GLU A 806 -60.19 10.78 3.32
N ALA A 807 -59.99 10.82 4.60
CA ALA A 807 -60.76 11.15 5.81
C ALA A 807 -61.62 10.02 6.43
N GLU A 808 -61.68 10.12 7.76
CA GLU A 808 -62.59 9.56 8.78
C GLU A 808 -62.17 8.18 9.34
N GLY A 809 -61.88 8.01 10.62
CA GLY A 809 -62.56 8.35 11.83
C GLY A 809 -62.95 7.08 12.56
N ALA A 810 -62.59 7.00 13.82
CA ALA A 810 -63.29 6.28 14.92
C ALA A 810 -62.59 5.10 15.64
N GLN A 811 -62.23 5.42 16.88
CA GLN A 811 -62.56 4.75 18.18
C GLN A 811 -61.88 3.42 18.55
N GLU A 812 -61.24 3.57 19.71
CA GLU A 812 -60.88 2.54 20.69
C GLU A 812 -61.98 1.52 20.99
N LYS A 813 -61.58 0.25 21.19
CA LYS A 813 -62.19 -0.63 22.16
C LYS A 813 -61.18 -1.63 22.72
N THR A 814 -61.01 -1.55 24.00
CA THR A 814 -60.37 -2.53 24.91
C THR A 814 -61.04 -3.87 24.88
N ALA A 815 -60.28 -4.97 24.83
CA ALA A 815 -60.74 -6.31 25.27
C ALA A 815 -59.55 -7.13 25.80
N SER A 816 -59.81 -7.84 26.89
CA SER A 816 -58.95 -8.65 27.74
C SER A 816 -58.42 -9.93 27.07
N PRO A 817 -57.46 -10.63 27.70
CA PRO A 817 -56.58 -11.61 27.04
C PRO A 817 -57.16 -13.01 26.91
N GLU A 818 -56.94 -13.63 25.78
CA GLU A 818 -57.11 -15.08 25.52
C GLU A 818 -55.80 -15.86 25.74
N PRO A 819 -55.86 -17.16 26.02
CA PRO A 819 -54.70 -17.97 26.44
C PRO A 819 -53.77 -18.34 25.28
N PRO A 820 -52.50 -18.71 25.55
CA PRO A 820 -51.50 -18.88 24.51
C PRO A 820 -51.74 -20.11 23.63
N ALA A 821 -51.62 -19.89 22.33
CA ALA A 821 -51.63 -20.94 21.31
C ALA A 821 -50.32 -21.76 21.36
N PRO A 822 -50.34 -23.05 20.96
CA PRO A 822 -49.14 -23.91 20.99
C PRO A 822 -48.05 -23.39 20.04
N GLY A 823 -46.82 -23.40 20.50
CA GLY A 823 -45.64 -22.91 19.77
C GLY A 823 -45.42 -23.62 18.43
N PRO A 824 -44.82 -22.93 17.47
CA PRO A 824 -44.51 -23.51 16.16
C PRO A 824 -43.50 -24.65 16.31
N ALA A 825 -43.70 -25.69 15.52
CA ALA A 825 -42.83 -26.83 15.39
C ALA A 825 -41.40 -26.38 14.98
N PRO A 826 -40.33 -27.08 15.39
CA PRO A 826 -39.00 -26.70 15.08
C PRO A 826 -38.76 -26.65 13.57
N VAL A 827 -38.34 -25.49 13.08
CA VAL A 827 -37.92 -25.29 11.69
C VAL A 827 -36.73 -26.22 11.46
N ALA A 828 -36.86 -27.14 10.51
CA ALA A 828 -35.80 -28.03 10.11
C ALA A 828 -34.59 -27.19 9.70
N SER A 829 -33.46 -27.37 10.34
CA SER A 829 -32.21 -26.77 9.98
C SER A 829 -31.86 -27.11 8.55
N THR A 830 -31.69 -26.10 7.69
CA THR A 830 -31.13 -26.28 6.34
C THR A 830 -29.81 -27.02 6.45
N PRO A 831 -29.59 -28.12 5.73
CA PRO A 831 -28.33 -28.85 5.78
C PRO A 831 -27.19 -27.97 5.31
N LYS A 832 -26.10 -27.91 6.08
CA LYS A 832 -24.87 -27.22 5.66
C LYS A 832 -24.39 -27.80 4.31
N PRO A 833 -23.95 -26.96 3.34
CA PRO A 833 -23.40 -27.45 2.08
C PRO A 833 -22.27 -28.45 2.36
N TYR A 834 -22.43 -29.68 1.91
CA TYR A 834 -21.45 -30.75 2.07
C TYR A 834 -20.80 -31.04 0.73
N ARG A 835 -19.46 -31.12 0.70
CA ARG A 835 -18.71 -31.46 -0.51
C ARG A 835 -18.78 -32.96 -0.78
N HIS A 836 -19.48 -33.35 -1.84
CA HIS A 836 -19.49 -34.72 -2.34
C HIS A 836 -18.24 -34.95 -3.21
N LYS A 837 -17.17 -35.46 -2.61
CA LYS A 837 -15.96 -35.82 -3.37
C LYS A 837 -16.24 -37.07 -4.24
N LEU A 838 -15.65 -37.10 -5.44
CA LEU A 838 -15.64 -38.33 -6.25
C LEU A 838 -14.70 -39.35 -5.60
N PRO A 839 -14.96 -40.71 -5.80
CA PRO A 839 -14.01 -41.72 -5.40
C PRO A 839 -12.68 -41.61 -6.17
N ASP A 840 -11.60 -42.11 -5.57
CA ASP A 840 -10.28 -42.03 -6.19
C ASP A 840 -10.23 -42.75 -7.55
N GLU A 841 -10.90 -43.90 -7.67
CA GLU A 841 -11.16 -44.58 -8.96
C GLU A 841 -12.56 -44.26 -9.47
N ARG A 842 -12.68 -43.65 -10.66
CA ARG A 842 -13.97 -43.23 -11.23
C ARG A 842 -13.98 -43.26 -12.73
N ARG A 843 -15.17 -43.37 -13.32
CA ARG A 843 -15.35 -43.27 -14.77
C ARG A 843 -15.17 -41.81 -15.20
N ALA A 844 -14.50 -41.60 -16.34
CA ALA A 844 -14.35 -40.27 -16.95
C ALA A 844 -14.60 -40.35 -18.47
N ILE A 845 -15.02 -39.20 -19.02
CA ILE A 845 -15.18 -39.03 -20.48
C ILE A 845 -14.17 -37.97 -20.90
N THR A 846 -13.25 -38.34 -21.78
CA THR A 846 -12.32 -37.38 -22.39
C THR A 846 -12.79 -37.05 -23.80
N HIS A 847 -12.93 -35.74 -24.07
CA HIS A 847 -13.39 -35.20 -25.36
C HIS A 847 -12.34 -34.24 -25.92
N LYS A 848 -11.84 -34.52 -27.14
CA LYS A 848 -10.98 -33.58 -27.86
C LYS A 848 -11.86 -32.52 -28.52
N PHE A 849 -11.50 -31.29 -28.42
CA PHE A 849 -12.20 -30.16 -29.02
C PHE A 849 -11.24 -29.22 -29.75
N SER A 850 -11.81 -28.49 -30.72
CA SER A 850 -11.13 -27.33 -31.35
C SER A 850 -12.07 -26.15 -31.45
N VAL A 851 -11.55 -24.94 -31.24
CA VAL A 851 -12.23 -23.66 -31.44
C VAL A 851 -11.27 -22.76 -32.21
N GLY A 852 -11.58 -22.51 -33.49
CA GLY A 852 -10.64 -21.83 -34.38
C GLY A 852 -9.33 -22.62 -34.49
N ALA A 853 -8.21 -21.94 -34.26
CA ALA A 853 -6.87 -22.56 -34.28
C ALA A 853 -6.42 -23.18 -32.93
N HIS A 854 -7.30 -23.23 -31.92
CA HIS A 854 -6.98 -23.70 -30.57
C HIS A 854 -7.57 -25.11 -30.34
N GLU A 855 -6.72 -26.06 -30.01
CA GLU A 855 -7.12 -27.42 -29.65
C GLU A 855 -6.92 -27.70 -28.17
N GLY A 856 -7.76 -28.56 -27.61
CA GLY A 856 -7.66 -29.03 -26.24
C GLY A 856 -8.43 -30.30 -25.96
N TYR A 857 -8.32 -30.78 -24.73
CA TYR A 857 -9.04 -31.93 -24.21
C TYR A 857 -9.84 -31.51 -22.99
N LEU A 858 -11.11 -31.91 -22.95
CA LEU A 858 -12.00 -31.80 -21.80
C LEU A 858 -12.18 -33.20 -21.20
N THR A 859 -11.74 -33.42 -19.96
CA THR A 859 -12.00 -34.67 -19.24
C THR A 859 -13.02 -34.39 -18.14
N VAL A 860 -14.12 -35.17 -18.15
CA VAL A 860 -15.22 -35.05 -17.18
C VAL A 860 -15.27 -36.30 -16.34
N GLY A 861 -14.98 -36.19 -15.04
CA GLY A 861 -15.12 -37.26 -14.06
C GLY A 861 -16.59 -37.40 -13.60
N LEU A 862 -17.06 -38.64 -13.48
CA LEU A 862 -18.46 -38.96 -13.21
C LEU A 862 -18.63 -39.63 -11.86
N TYR A 863 -19.69 -39.31 -11.15
CA TYR A 863 -20.19 -40.10 -10.03
C TYR A 863 -20.74 -41.46 -10.56
N GLU A 864 -20.97 -42.43 -9.65
CA GLU A 864 -21.55 -43.73 -9.99
C GLU A 864 -22.90 -43.63 -10.72
N GLY A 865 -23.70 -42.64 -10.41
CA GLY A 865 -24.97 -42.32 -11.07
C GLY A 865 -24.84 -41.65 -12.46
N GLY A 866 -23.61 -41.48 -12.99
CA GLY A 866 -23.35 -40.91 -14.30
C GLY A 866 -23.40 -39.35 -14.33
N GLN A 867 -23.56 -38.68 -13.22
CA GLN A 867 -23.57 -37.24 -13.11
C GLN A 867 -22.13 -36.67 -13.11
N PRO A 868 -21.85 -35.53 -13.78
CA PRO A 868 -20.53 -34.90 -13.76
C PRO A 868 -20.22 -34.31 -12.36
N GLY A 869 -19.04 -34.64 -11.84
CA GLY A 869 -18.58 -34.15 -10.53
C GLY A 869 -17.26 -33.35 -10.59
N GLU A 870 -16.53 -33.45 -11.71
CA GLU A 870 -15.33 -32.68 -11.95
C GLU A 870 -15.04 -32.54 -13.44
N ILE A 871 -14.28 -31.49 -13.78
CA ILE A 871 -13.75 -31.30 -15.14
C ILE A 871 -12.26 -30.96 -15.11
N PHE A 872 -11.54 -31.41 -16.14
CA PHE A 872 -10.16 -31.00 -16.44
C PHE A 872 -10.11 -30.50 -17.87
N ILE A 873 -9.40 -29.37 -18.10
CA ILE A 873 -9.28 -28.78 -19.44
C ILE A 873 -7.79 -28.67 -19.76
N THR A 874 -7.30 -29.49 -20.67
CA THR A 874 -5.90 -29.47 -21.09
C THR A 874 -5.78 -28.83 -22.47
N MET A 875 -5.05 -27.70 -22.58
CA MET A 875 -4.80 -27.01 -23.84
C MET A 875 -3.54 -27.57 -24.51
N ALA A 876 -3.52 -27.63 -25.84
CA ALA A 876 -2.44 -28.26 -26.63
C ALA A 876 -1.06 -27.55 -26.49
N LYS A 877 -1.02 -26.29 -25.97
CA LYS A 877 0.22 -25.57 -25.64
C LYS A 877 0.35 -25.48 -24.12
N GLU A 878 1.07 -26.40 -23.52
CA GLU A 878 1.40 -26.37 -22.09
C GLU A 878 2.22 -25.14 -21.73
N GLY A 879 2.01 -24.61 -20.47
CA GLY A 879 2.72 -23.45 -19.97
C GLY A 879 2.23 -22.10 -20.49
N SER A 880 1.20 -22.04 -21.31
CA SER A 880 0.60 -20.78 -21.74
C SER A 880 -0.32 -20.20 -20.66
N THR A 881 -0.51 -18.88 -20.68
CA THR A 881 -1.47 -18.19 -19.78
C THR A 881 -2.89 -18.76 -19.93
N VAL A 882 -3.28 -19.12 -21.16
CA VAL A 882 -4.59 -19.72 -21.46
C VAL A 882 -4.73 -21.09 -20.77
N SER A 883 -3.69 -21.94 -20.83
CA SER A 883 -3.69 -23.25 -20.15
C SER A 883 -3.87 -23.08 -18.64
N GLY A 884 -3.10 -22.20 -17.99
CA GLY A 884 -3.20 -21.98 -16.54
C GLY A 884 -4.56 -21.41 -16.10
N LEU A 885 -5.17 -20.54 -16.91
CA LEU A 885 -6.52 -20.02 -16.67
C LEU A 885 -7.58 -21.11 -16.82
N MET A 886 -7.46 -21.98 -17.83
CA MET A 886 -8.37 -23.11 -18.05
C MET A 886 -8.29 -24.12 -16.89
N ASP A 887 -7.11 -24.43 -16.37
CA ASP A 887 -6.91 -25.32 -15.23
C ASP A 887 -7.55 -24.75 -13.96
N SER A 888 -7.35 -23.46 -13.70
CA SER A 888 -7.94 -22.77 -12.55
C SER A 888 -9.46 -22.75 -12.64
N PHE A 889 -9.99 -22.48 -13.82
CA PHE A 889 -11.43 -22.48 -14.08
C PHE A 889 -12.04 -23.88 -13.95
N ALA A 890 -11.39 -24.90 -14.50
CA ALA A 890 -11.83 -26.28 -14.39
C ALA A 890 -11.90 -26.73 -12.92
N THR A 891 -10.94 -26.29 -12.10
CA THR A 891 -10.95 -26.54 -10.65
C THR A 891 -12.16 -25.87 -9.99
N ALA A 892 -12.47 -24.60 -10.31
CA ALA A 892 -13.62 -23.89 -9.74
C ALA A 892 -14.96 -24.55 -10.13
N VAL A 893 -15.12 -24.98 -11.39
CA VAL A 893 -16.30 -25.70 -11.87
C VAL A 893 -16.43 -27.06 -11.17
N SER A 894 -15.33 -27.79 -10.99
CA SER A 894 -15.30 -29.07 -10.27
C SER A 894 -15.77 -28.91 -8.83
N LEU A 895 -15.30 -27.87 -8.13
CA LEU A 895 -15.75 -27.55 -6.79
C LEU A 895 -17.25 -27.21 -6.76
N ALA A 896 -17.73 -26.38 -7.68
CA ALA A 896 -19.15 -26.03 -7.77
C ALA A 896 -20.03 -27.27 -7.94
N LEU A 897 -19.67 -28.20 -8.84
CA LEU A 897 -20.38 -29.48 -9.03
C LEU A 897 -20.38 -30.33 -7.77
N GLN A 898 -19.25 -30.44 -7.09
CA GLN A 898 -19.08 -31.22 -5.86
C GLN A 898 -19.83 -30.63 -4.65
N TYR A 899 -20.09 -29.34 -4.64
CA TYR A 899 -20.95 -28.67 -3.65
C TYR A 899 -22.43 -28.64 -4.07
N GLY A 900 -22.81 -29.35 -5.14
CA GLY A 900 -24.20 -29.53 -5.51
C GLY A 900 -24.79 -28.42 -6.38
N VAL A 901 -23.97 -27.54 -6.97
CA VAL A 901 -24.46 -26.59 -7.97
C VAL A 901 -24.96 -27.35 -9.20
N PRO A 902 -26.25 -27.23 -9.59
CA PRO A 902 -26.79 -27.96 -10.72
C PRO A 902 -26.02 -27.61 -12.01
N LEU A 903 -25.66 -28.64 -12.81
CA LEU A 903 -24.97 -28.44 -14.09
C LEU A 903 -25.70 -27.47 -15.00
N LYS A 904 -27.04 -27.47 -14.97
CA LYS A 904 -27.86 -26.54 -15.76
C LYS A 904 -27.51 -25.08 -15.47
N VAL A 905 -27.34 -24.72 -14.19
CA VAL A 905 -27.00 -23.35 -13.79
C VAL A 905 -25.64 -22.91 -14.38
N LEU A 906 -24.65 -23.84 -14.40
CA LEU A 906 -23.35 -23.55 -14.99
C LEU A 906 -23.45 -23.43 -16.52
N CYS A 907 -24.23 -24.32 -17.16
CA CYS A 907 -24.47 -24.24 -18.60
C CYS A 907 -25.20 -22.97 -19.01
N ASP A 908 -26.27 -22.59 -18.32
CA ASP A 908 -27.00 -21.34 -18.57
C ASP A 908 -26.12 -20.10 -18.38
N LYS A 909 -25.14 -20.15 -17.47
CA LYS A 909 -24.27 -19.01 -17.17
C LYS A 909 -23.12 -18.87 -18.17
N PHE A 910 -22.52 -19.96 -18.63
CA PHE A 910 -21.28 -19.95 -19.41
C PHE A 910 -21.46 -20.24 -20.89
N SER A 911 -22.61 -20.83 -21.33
CA SER A 911 -22.96 -20.90 -22.73
C SER A 911 -23.17 -19.49 -23.29
N HIS A 912 -22.81 -19.30 -24.55
CA HIS A 912 -22.92 -18.05 -25.31
C HIS A 912 -22.03 -16.90 -24.82
N MET A 913 -21.12 -17.11 -23.86
CA MET A 913 -20.08 -16.13 -23.51
C MET A 913 -19.15 -15.86 -24.69
N ARG A 914 -18.93 -14.60 -25.03
CA ARG A 914 -18.14 -14.19 -26.18
C ARG A 914 -16.82 -13.56 -25.74
N PHE A 915 -15.71 -14.19 -26.12
CA PHE A 915 -14.33 -13.69 -25.99
C PHE A 915 -13.38 -14.56 -26.84
N GLU A 916 -12.23 -14.05 -27.18
CA GLU A 916 -11.23 -14.80 -27.95
C GLU A 916 -10.49 -15.84 -27.06
N PRO A 917 -10.17 -17.04 -27.60
CA PRO A 917 -10.39 -17.45 -28.98
C PRO A 917 -11.83 -17.92 -29.26
N SER A 918 -12.39 -17.43 -30.37
CA SER A 918 -13.68 -17.82 -30.95
C SER A 918 -13.46 -18.42 -32.35
N GLY A 919 -14.39 -19.21 -32.86
CA GLY A 919 -14.26 -19.77 -34.22
C GLY A 919 -15.08 -21.02 -34.51
N TRP A 920 -14.87 -21.55 -35.71
CA TRP A 920 -15.46 -22.80 -36.18
C TRP A 920 -14.92 -23.97 -35.39
N THR A 921 -15.75 -24.99 -35.18
CA THR A 921 -15.41 -26.20 -34.45
C THR A 921 -15.63 -27.44 -35.29
N ASN A 922 -14.97 -28.54 -34.92
CA ASN A 922 -15.17 -29.85 -35.58
C ASN A 922 -16.37 -30.64 -35.02
N ASN A 923 -17.19 -30.01 -34.16
CA ASN A 923 -18.33 -30.69 -33.55
C ASN A 923 -19.61 -30.48 -34.38
N PRO A 924 -20.27 -31.55 -34.90
CA PRO A 924 -21.45 -31.42 -35.72
C PRO A 924 -22.69 -30.85 -35.01
N LYS A 925 -22.67 -30.71 -33.69
CA LYS A 925 -23.72 -30.11 -32.87
C LYS A 925 -23.40 -28.68 -32.43
N ILE A 926 -22.16 -28.23 -32.62
CA ILE A 926 -21.70 -26.89 -32.21
C ILE A 926 -20.78 -26.40 -33.33
N HIS A 927 -21.33 -25.93 -34.41
CA HIS A 927 -20.55 -25.54 -35.59
C HIS A 927 -19.64 -24.35 -35.33
N TYR A 928 -20.12 -23.38 -34.55
CA TYR A 928 -19.38 -22.18 -34.19
C TYR A 928 -19.46 -21.96 -32.68
N ALA A 929 -18.31 -21.65 -32.04
CA ALA A 929 -18.22 -21.29 -30.65
C ALA A 929 -17.76 -19.84 -30.49
N LYS A 930 -18.46 -19.07 -29.64
CA LYS A 930 -18.17 -17.69 -29.33
C LYS A 930 -16.94 -17.56 -28.38
N SER A 931 -16.55 -18.65 -27.75
CA SER A 931 -15.33 -18.81 -26.94
C SER A 931 -15.10 -20.29 -26.62
N ILE A 932 -13.93 -20.62 -26.04
CA ILE A 932 -13.68 -21.97 -25.52
C ILE A 932 -14.73 -22.35 -24.46
N MET A 933 -15.11 -21.40 -23.61
CA MET A 933 -16.11 -21.63 -22.57
C MET A 933 -17.50 -21.89 -23.14
N ASP A 934 -17.92 -21.15 -24.14
CA ASP A 934 -19.16 -21.38 -24.86
C ASP A 934 -19.18 -22.79 -25.40
N TYR A 935 -18.08 -23.24 -26.02
CA TYR A 935 -17.96 -24.60 -26.52
C TYR A 935 -18.14 -25.68 -25.43
N ILE A 936 -17.36 -25.55 -24.36
CA ILE A 936 -17.33 -26.54 -23.28
C ILE A 936 -18.71 -26.68 -22.62
N PHE A 937 -19.38 -25.62 -22.30
CA PHE A 937 -20.66 -25.69 -21.59
C PHE A 937 -21.81 -26.06 -22.49
N ARG A 938 -21.79 -25.71 -23.78
CA ARG A 938 -22.75 -26.23 -24.77
C ARG A 938 -22.54 -27.74 -25.00
N TRP A 939 -21.30 -28.20 -25.05
CA TRP A 939 -21.00 -29.63 -25.14
C TRP A 939 -21.44 -30.39 -23.88
N MET A 940 -21.16 -29.86 -22.68
CA MET A 940 -21.61 -30.41 -21.41
C MET A 940 -23.15 -30.47 -21.34
N ALA A 941 -23.85 -29.42 -21.75
CA ALA A 941 -25.29 -29.40 -21.83
C ALA A 941 -25.84 -30.47 -22.80
N CYS A 942 -25.29 -30.58 -24.01
CA CYS A 942 -25.68 -31.62 -24.99
C CYS A 942 -25.42 -33.03 -24.50
N LYS A 943 -24.43 -33.23 -23.62
CA LYS A 943 -24.02 -34.56 -23.15
C LYS A 943 -24.76 -35.01 -21.89
N PHE A 944 -25.03 -34.11 -20.95
CA PHE A 944 -25.49 -34.45 -19.61
C PHE A 944 -26.86 -33.89 -19.22
N LEU A 945 -27.44 -32.99 -20.01
CA LEU A 945 -28.76 -32.42 -19.72
C LEU A 945 -29.84 -32.97 -20.67
N PRO A 946 -31.07 -33.17 -20.19
CA PRO A 946 -32.23 -33.47 -21.03
C PRO A 946 -32.42 -32.40 -22.10
N LYS A 947 -33.03 -32.76 -23.26
CA LYS A 947 -33.20 -31.80 -24.38
C LYS A 947 -33.99 -30.55 -24.03
N ASP A 948 -34.95 -30.63 -23.18
CA ASP A 948 -35.80 -29.53 -22.65
C ASP A 948 -35.05 -28.60 -21.66
N ALA A 949 -33.95 -29.06 -21.11
CA ALA A 949 -33.12 -28.32 -20.18
C ALA A 949 -31.84 -27.73 -20.84
N GLN A 950 -31.60 -27.94 -22.14
CA GLN A 950 -30.45 -27.42 -22.85
C GLN A 950 -30.63 -25.95 -23.21
N PRO A 951 -29.56 -25.14 -23.25
CA PRO A 951 -29.61 -23.73 -23.68
C PRO A 951 -30.13 -23.63 -25.12
N GLN A 952 -31.03 -22.69 -25.38
CA GLN A 952 -31.58 -22.48 -26.73
C GLN A 952 -30.51 -22.01 -27.69
N GLU A 953 -30.51 -22.53 -28.93
CA GLU A 953 -29.63 -22.07 -30.00
C GLU A 953 -29.97 -20.64 -30.42
N ASP A 954 -28.96 -19.82 -30.65
CA ASP A 954 -29.12 -18.45 -31.14
C ASP A 954 -29.66 -18.49 -32.58
N ALA A 955 -30.81 -17.90 -32.79
CA ALA A 955 -31.46 -17.80 -34.11
C ALA A 955 -30.62 -17.07 -35.18
N SER A 956 -29.53 -16.40 -34.79
CA SER A 956 -28.63 -15.70 -35.71
C SER A 956 -27.66 -16.59 -36.50
N VAL A 957 -27.51 -17.87 -36.12
CA VAL A 957 -26.66 -18.83 -36.84
C VAL A 957 -27.47 -19.78 -37.75
N ALA A 958 -28.77 -19.85 -37.53
CA ALA A 958 -29.67 -20.74 -38.31
C ALA A 958 -30.01 -20.18 -39.72
N SER A 959 -29.60 -18.97 -40.09
CA SER A 959 -29.90 -18.30 -41.35
C SER A 959 -28.76 -18.35 -42.42
N LEU A 960 -27.67 -19.00 -42.12
CA LEU A 960 -26.60 -19.18 -43.12
C LEU A 960 -26.91 -20.43 -43.99
N ASN A 961 -27.39 -20.20 -45.22
CA ASN A 961 -27.69 -21.27 -46.18
C ASN A 961 -26.41 -22.07 -46.51
N GLY A 962 -26.57 -23.39 -46.72
CA GLY A 962 -25.49 -24.37 -46.91
C GLY A 962 -24.46 -24.05 -48.02
N THR A 963 -24.75 -23.15 -48.96
CA THR A 963 -23.82 -22.70 -50.02
C THR A 963 -22.73 -21.70 -49.53
N GLU A 964 -22.94 -20.98 -48.42
CA GLU A 964 -21.90 -20.12 -47.87
C GLU A 964 -20.98 -20.86 -46.90
N VAL A 965 -21.47 -21.93 -46.30
CA VAL A 965 -20.69 -22.83 -45.44
C VAL A 965 -19.64 -23.57 -46.22
N GLU A 966 -19.98 -24.07 -47.43
CA GLU A 966 -19.03 -24.76 -48.32
C GLU A 966 -17.97 -23.81 -48.91
N LYS A 967 -18.30 -22.54 -49.17
CA LYS A 967 -17.33 -21.54 -49.63
C LYS A 967 -16.34 -21.13 -48.51
N ALA A 968 -16.80 -21.03 -47.26
CA ALA A 968 -15.93 -20.73 -46.14
C ALA A 968 -15.01 -21.91 -45.79
N ALA A 969 -15.49 -23.14 -45.88
CA ALA A 969 -14.67 -24.34 -45.69
C ALA A 969 -13.61 -24.51 -46.79
N GLY A 970 -13.96 -24.16 -48.03
CA GLY A 970 -13.01 -24.19 -49.15
C GLY A 970 -11.89 -23.14 -49.05
N LEU A 971 -12.19 -21.95 -48.55
CA LEU A 971 -11.17 -20.91 -48.26
C LEU A 971 -10.23 -21.32 -47.12
N ALA A 972 -10.74 -21.93 -46.04
CA ALA A 972 -9.92 -22.40 -44.91
C ALA A 972 -8.93 -23.48 -45.33
N THR A 973 -9.33 -24.37 -46.29
CA THR A 973 -8.45 -25.42 -46.83
C THR A 973 -7.36 -24.85 -47.76
N GLN A 974 -7.63 -23.76 -48.49
CA GLN A 974 -6.63 -23.10 -49.32
C GLN A 974 -5.59 -22.31 -48.46
N PHE A 975 -5.97 -21.77 -47.33
CA PHE A 975 -5.01 -21.11 -46.43
C PHE A 975 -4.11 -22.10 -45.71
N THR A 976 -4.58 -23.32 -45.41
CA THR A 976 -3.75 -24.37 -44.80
C THR A 976 -2.77 -25.00 -45.78
N GLN A 977 -3.07 -25.04 -47.10
CA GLN A 977 -2.13 -25.50 -48.13
C GLN A 977 -1.08 -24.44 -48.50
N ALA A 978 -1.36 -23.14 -48.36
CA ALA A 978 -0.40 -22.08 -48.59
C ALA A 978 0.61 -21.90 -47.44
N ALA A 979 0.29 -22.34 -46.22
CA ALA A 979 1.19 -22.29 -45.06
C ALA A 979 2.09 -23.53 -44.91
N GLY A 980 1.87 -24.60 -45.73
CA GLY A 980 2.64 -25.84 -45.73
C GLY A 980 3.84 -25.91 -46.71
N GLY A 981 4.13 -24.81 -47.44
CA GLY A 981 5.09 -24.79 -48.53
C GLY A 981 6.48 -24.18 -48.27
N ILE A 982 6.83 -23.83 -47.05
CA ILE A 982 8.18 -23.32 -46.71
C ILE A 982 8.68 -23.98 -45.43
N ALA A 983 9.13 -25.23 -45.51
CA ALA A 983 10.07 -25.86 -44.59
C ALA A 983 10.61 -27.18 -45.19
N GLY A 984 11.61 -27.00 -46.00
CA GLY A 984 12.43 -28.10 -46.54
C GLY A 984 13.79 -27.55 -46.92
N ALA A 985 14.67 -27.36 -45.96
CA ALA A 985 16.12 -27.30 -46.18
C ALA A 985 16.80 -27.95 -44.97
N GLU A 986 17.45 -29.05 -45.29
CA GLU A 986 18.29 -29.90 -44.44
C GLU A 986 19.38 -29.08 -43.74
N MET A 987 19.59 -29.35 -42.47
CA MET A 987 20.92 -29.24 -41.89
C MET A 987 21.14 -30.36 -40.87
N GLY A 988 22.26 -31.04 -41.10
CA GLY A 988 22.68 -32.26 -40.52
C GLY A 988 22.93 -32.23 -39.03
N GLN A 989 22.78 -33.41 -38.40
CA GLN A 989 23.25 -33.69 -37.04
C GLN A 989 24.79 -33.76 -37.00
N PRO A 990 25.40 -33.42 -35.87
CA PRO A 990 26.56 -34.15 -35.39
C PRO A 990 26.29 -34.83 -34.04
N GLY A 991 26.89 -36.01 -33.96
CA GLY A 991 26.66 -37.03 -32.99
C GLY A 991 27.10 -36.74 -31.54
N LEU A 992 26.55 -37.61 -30.73
CA LEU A 992 26.96 -37.91 -29.35
C LEU A 992 28.37 -38.48 -29.27
N ALA A 993 29.22 -37.93 -28.41
CA ALA A 993 30.22 -38.66 -27.63
C ALA A 993 30.63 -37.89 -26.38
N GLY A 994 30.28 -38.36 -25.21
CA GLY A 994 31.09 -38.75 -24.04
C GLY A 994 31.83 -37.70 -23.25
N VAL A 995 31.41 -37.47 -22.10
CA VAL A 995 31.92 -37.47 -20.71
C VAL A 995 31.07 -36.52 -19.84
#